data_2b3e38fefd3f212a7809e056f5c4718e
#
_entry.id   2b3e38fefd3f212a7809e056f5c4718e
#
_cell.length_a   1.000
_cell.length_b   1.000
_cell.length_c   1.000
_cell.angle_alpha   90.00
_cell.angle_beta   90.00
_cell.angle_gamma   90.00
#
_symmetry.space_group_name_H-M   'P 1'
#
loop_
_entity.id
_entity.type
_entity.pdbx_description
1 polymer ?
#
loop_
_entity_poly.entity_id
_entity_poly.type
_entity_poly.pdbx_seq_one_letter_code
_entity_poly.pdbx_strand_id
1 'polypeptide(L)'
;MSAAATSEFQHWRLARDSEGLEWLTLDRAGASTNTLSAAVMEELRAVLARLAADPPRGLVIRSGKANGFIAGADVDEFGELKSVDDATALVRRGWDIFGELAATPYPTLALVRGFCLGGGMELALACRYRVAVDEPSTRLGLPEVMLGIVPGWGGIKRLPRLTGAPAALDLLLTGRTVDARRARKLGIADECVPPRIMDNTARGMLLQQPPPRRVPFPLSLTLHPLVRPLIAAQARKQVASRARREHYPAPYAILDIWVKHDGDPLAAAPSDPASIAHLLQSPTARNLIRVFKLQERLKAFGKDGESAIRHVHVVGAGTMGGDIAAWCALRGLTVTLQDQNAERLAPAIGRAAKLFADRLRDPLRARDAFDRLVPDVDGNGAARADVIIEAIFENLEAKQKLFVALESKAKPTALLATNTSSIPLEDISAPLADPTRLIGLHFFNPVARMMLVEIVVGRRTRGDLVPVAAAFARKIDKLPLPVKSAPGFLVNRILAPYLMEAMRCVDEGIAPETVDEAALAFGMPVGPIELADSVGLDICLAVGKMLGGGAEPPKKLTELIAAGALGRKTGRGFYDWTGGKAAKRPPGAAAAGLAARLIDPMLAEARAALAEGIVADADLVDAGAIFGTGFAPFTGGPLHYVAARGG
;
A
#
# COMPACT_ATOMS: atom_id res chain seq x y z
N MET A 1 -46.35 0.28 9.09
CA MET A 1 -46.19 -0.33 7.77
C MET A 1 -45.58 0.75 6.85
N SER A 2 -44.27 0.66 6.64
CA SER A 2 -43.57 1.60 5.74
C SER A 2 -43.82 1.11 4.30
N ALA A 3 -44.41 1.97 3.50
CA ALA A 3 -44.55 1.75 2.06
C ALA A 3 -43.17 1.57 1.46
N ALA A 4 -42.91 0.44 0.84
CA ALA A 4 -41.71 0.21 0.03
C ALA A 4 -41.78 1.20 -1.16
N ALA A 5 -41.04 2.31 -1.07
CA ALA A 5 -40.82 3.18 -2.18
C ALA A 5 -40.05 2.35 -3.24
N THR A 6 -40.68 2.06 -4.36
CA THR A 6 -40.01 1.57 -5.56
C THR A 6 -38.95 2.60 -5.90
N SER A 7 -37.66 2.26 -5.72
CA SER A 7 -36.57 3.18 -6.01
C SER A 7 -36.54 3.39 -7.51
N GLU A 8 -36.79 4.61 -7.96
CA GLU A 8 -36.69 5.06 -9.35
C GLU A 8 -35.27 4.88 -9.91
N PHE A 9 -34.27 4.79 -9.02
CA PHE A 9 -32.85 4.64 -9.32
C PHE A 9 -32.33 3.31 -8.77
N GLN A 10 -31.42 2.68 -9.48
CA GLN A 10 -30.84 1.40 -9.13
C GLN A 10 -29.76 1.53 -8.02
N HIS A 11 -29.00 2.61 -8.06
CA HIS A 11 -27.82 2.82 -7.23
C HIS A 11 -28.00 3.89 -6.16
N TRP A 12 -28.90 4.85 -6.40
CA TRP A 12 -29.14 5.95 -5.48
C TRP A 12 -30.54 5.86 -4.87
N ARG A 13 -30.61 6.22 -3.59
CA ARG A 13 -31.90 6.28 -2.86
C ARG A 13 -32.08 7.67 -2.29
N LEU A 14 -33.25 8.27 -2.53
CA LEU A 14 -33.65 9.56 -2.01
C LEU A 14 -34.64 9.40 -0.89
N ALA A 15 -34.48 10.19 0.15
CA ALA A 15 -35.42 10.28 1.27
C ALA A 15 -35.44 11.71 1.81
N ARG A 16 -36.59 12.40 1.67
CA ARG A 16 -36.79 13.74 2.22
C ARG A 16 -37.33 13.62 3.64
N ASP A 17 -36.64 14.30 4.57
CA ASP A 17 -37.08 14.30 5.97
C ASP A 17 -38.12 15.41 6.25
N SER A 18 -38.63 15.41 7.49
CA SER A 18 -39.66 16.39 7.92
C SER A 18 -39.18 17.84 7.97
N GLU A 19 -37.87 18.07 7.93
CA GLU A 19 -37.26 19.40 7.89
C GLU A 19 -36.98 19.87 6.45
N GLY A 20 -37.33 19.04 5.44
CA GLY A 20 -37.14 19.32 4.02
C GLY A 20 -35.72 19.09 3.54
N LEU A 21 -34.89 18.37 4.30
CA LEU A 21 -33.56 17.94 3.87
C LEU A 21 -33.67 16.66 3.05
N GLU A 22 -32.95 16.62 1.93
CA GLU A 22 -32.86 15.42 1.10
C GLU A 22 -31.64 14.59 1.52
N TRP A 23 -31.86 13.30 1.78
CA TRP A 23 -30.84 12.31 2.10
C TRP A 23 -30.62 11.42 0.90
N LEU A 24 -29.54 11.68 0.18
CA LEU A 24 -29.12 10.91 -0.99
C LEU A 24 -28.12 9.85 -0.57
N THR A 25 -28.55 8.59 -0.64
CA THR A 25 -27.74 7.45 -0.22
C THR A 25 -27.25 6.66 -1.42
N LEU A 26 -25.93 6.57 -1.62
CA LEU A 26 -25.32 5.68 -2.61
C LEU A 26 -25.23 4.27 -2.03
N ASP A 27 -25.83 3.33 -2.75
CA ASP A 27 -25.77 1.89 -2.45
C ASP A 27 -25.64 1.13 -3.77
N ARG A 28 -24.41 1.10 -4.33
CA ARG A 28 -24.17 0.47 -5.64
C ARG A 28 -24.66 -0.96 -5.65
N ALA A 29 -25.65 -1.25 -6.50
CA ALA A 29 -26.24 -2.57 -6.64
C ALA A 29 -25.19 -3.59 -7.10
N GLY A 30 -25.25 -4.81 -6.53
CA GLY A 30 -24.35 -5.90 -6.89
C GLY A 30 -22.89 -5.75 -6.45
N ALA A 31 -22.54 -4.71 -5.69
CA ALA A 31 -21.17 -4.46 -5.25
C ALA A 31 -21.07 -4.34 -3.72
N SER A 32 -20.00 -4.84 -3.13
CA SER A 32 -19.71 -4.69 -1.69
C SER A 32 -19.16 -3.30 -1.33
N THR A 33 -18.73 -2.53 -2.32
CA THR A 33 -18.10 -1.20 -2.17
C THR A 33 -18.70 -0.24 -3.18
N ASN A 34 -18.92 1.01 -2.79
CA ASN A 34 -19.36 2.04 -3.70
C ASN A 34 -18.18 2.54 -4.55
N THR A 35 -18.33 2.46 -5.86
CA THR A 35 -17.47 3.10 -6.86
C THR A 35 -18.34 3.93 -7.83
N LEU A 36 -17.74 4.91 -8.47
CA LEU A 36 -18.41 5.81 -9.41
C LEU A 36 -18.21 5.27 -10.84
N SER A 37 -19.08 4.34 -11.23
CA SER A 37 -19.20 3.89 -12.62
C SER A 37 -20.01 4.85 -13.47
N ALA A 38 -19.98 4.68 -14.80
CA ALA A 38 -20.79 5.44 -15.73
C ALA A 38 -22.26 5.48 -15.33
N ALA A 39 -22.85 4.31 -15.00
CA ALA A 39 -24.25 4.19 -14.58
C ALA A 39 -24.53 4.98 -13.28
N VAL A 40 -23.67 4.85 -12.27
CA VAL A 40 -23.80 5.60 -11.00
C VAL A 40 -23.74 7.11 -11.23
N MET A 41 -22.87 7.57 -12.16
CA MET A 41 -22.71 8.99 -12.48
C MET A 41 -23.90 9.55 -13.26
N GLU A 42 -24.43 8.81 -14.24
CA GLU A 42 -25.62 9.24 -14.97
C GLU A 42 -26.88 9.27 -14.09
N GLU A 43 -27.04 8.30 -13.18
CA GLU A 43 -28.12 8.38 -12.18
C GLU A 43 -27.95 9.61 -11.27
N LEU A 44 -26.70 9.94 -10.85
CA LEU A 44 -26.45 11.15 -10.05
C LEU A 44 -26.87 12.42 -10.82
N ARG A 45 -26.58 12.49 -12.11
CA ARG A 45 -27.03 13.62 -12.96
C ARG A 45 -28.56 13.71 -13.01
N ALA A 46 -29.25 12.58 -13.18
CA ALA A 46 -30.70 12.52 -13.17
C ALA A 46 -31.28 12.94 -11.81
N VAL A 47 -30.64 12.52 -10.70
CA VAL A 47 -31.02 12.98 -9.35
C VAL A 47 -30.87 14.48 -9.21
N LEU A 48 -29.74 15.07 -9.65
CA LEU A 48 -29.51 16.53 -9.57
C LEU A 48 -30.55 17.29 -10.41
N ALA A 49 -30.88 16.81 -11.60
CA ALA A 49 -31.94 17.40 -12.44
C ALA A 49 -33.32 17.35 -11.75
N ARG A 50 -33.68 16.24 -11.12
CA ARG A 50 -34.90 16.12 -10.31
C ARG A 50 -34.93 17.11 -9.16
N LEU A 51 -33.82 17.20 -8.40
CA LEU A 51 -33.71 18.14 -7.26
C LEU A 51 -33.65 19.61 -7.69
N ALA A 52 -33.27 19.90 -8.92
CA ALA A 52 -33.38 21.24 -9.48
C ALA A 52 -34.85 21.66 -9.77
N ALA A 53 -35.72 20.70 -10.13
CA ALA A 53 -37.14 20.93 -10.31
C ALA A 53 -37.93 21.05 -8.98
N ASP A 54 -37.49 20.37 -7.93
CA ASP A 54 -38.05 20.44 -6.57
C ASP A 54 -36.93 20.60 -5.53
N PRO A 55 -36.38 21.81 -5.34
CA PRO A 55 -35.22 22.06 -4.52
C PRO A 55 -35.46 21.76 -3.04
N PRO A 56 -34.58 20.95 -2.39
CA PRO A 56 -34.64 20.71 -0.97
C PRO A 56 -34.06 21.92 -0.18
N ARG A 57 -34.31 21.95 1.14
CA ARG A 57 -33.62 22.92 2.01
C ARG A 57 -32.11 22.67 2.12
N GLY A 58 -31.69 21.45 1.82
CA GLY A 58 -30.29 21.03 1.79
C GLY A 58 -30.19 19.57 1.38
N LEU A 59 -29.02 19.15 0.89
CA LEU A 59 -28.73 17.80 0.40
C LEU A 59 -27.61 17.17 1.22
N VAL A 60 -27.87 16.01 1.85
CA VAL A 60 -26.86 15.15 2.45
C VAL A 60 -26.55 13.99 1.52
N ILE A 61 -25.31 13.84 1.11
CA ILE A 61 -24.83 12.67 0.35
C ILE A 61 -24.12 11.73 1.32
N ARG A 62 -24.56 10.47 1.38
CA ARG A 62 -24.01 9.43 2.26
C ARG A 62 -23.91 8.07 1.58
N SER A 63 -23.23 7.13 2.23
CA SER A 63 -23.12 5.75 1.78
C SER A 63 -24.15 4.84 2.47
N GLY A 64 -24.72 3.90 1.72
CA GLY A 64 -25.47 2.75 2.24
C GLY A 64 -24.59 1.56 2.61
N LYS A 65 -23.30 1.59 2.26
CA LYS A 65 -22.33 0.52 2.58
C LYS A 65 -21.66 0.76 3.92
N ALA A 66 -21.52 -0.30 4.71
CA ALA A 66 -20.84 -0.24 6.01
C ALA A 66 -19.33 0.03 5.87
N ASN A 67 -18.74 -0.37 4.75
CA ASN A 67 -17.28 -0.42 4.57
C ASN A 67 -16.66 0.91 4.13
N GLY A 68 -17.44 1.86 3.62
CA GLY A 68 -16.87 3.11 3.15
C GLY A 68 -17.86 4.04 2.48
N PHE A 69 -17.44 5.27 2.28
CA PHE A 69 -18.20 6.27 1.56
C PHE A 69 -18.19 5.95 0.05
N ILE A 70 -17.08 6.24 -0.62
CA ILE A 70 -16.87 5.95 -2.04
C ILE A 70 -15.37 5.69 -2.27
N ALA A 71 -15.03 4.56 -2.90
CA ALA A 71 -13.64 4.13 -3.11
C ALA A 71 -12.96 4.76 -4.34
N GLY A 72 -13.67 5.59 -5.11
CA GLY A 72 -13.17 6.25 -6.32
C GLY A 72 -13.99 5.92 -7.57
N ALA A 73 -13.43 6.25 -8.73
CA ALA A 73 -13.95 5.83 -10.02
C ALA A 73 -13.85 4.30 -10.17
N ASP A 74 -14.65 3.74 -11.07
CA ASP A 74 -14.52 2.33 -11.42
C ASP A 74 -13.28 2.12 -12.28
N VAL A 75 -12.25 1.49 -11.70
CA VAL A 75 -10.95 1.29 -12.38
C VAL A 75 -11.07 0.32 -13.57
N ASP A 76 -12.10 -0.51 -13.62
CA ASP A 76 -12.31 -1.42 -14.74
C ASP A 76 -12.69 -0.66 -16.02
N GLU A 77 -13.42 0.45 -15.90
CA GLU A 77 -13.74 1.34 -17.04
C GLU A 77 -12.48 1.92 -17.70
N PHE A 78 -11.38 2.08 -16.97
CA PHE A 78 -10.12 2.58 -17.57
C PHE A 78 -9.47 1.57 -18.53
N GLY A 79 -9.73 0.26 -18.35
CA GLY A 79 -9.27 -0.79 -19.24
C GLY A 79 -10.02 -0.83 -20.58
N GLU A 80 -11.20 -0.21 -20.65
CA GLU A 80 -12.07 -0.18 -21.83
C GLU A 80 -11.80 1.02 -22.75
N LEU A 81 -11.00 2.00 -22.30
CA LEU A 81 -10.68 3.22 -23.06
C LEU A 81 -9.82 2.88 -24.27
N LYS A 82 -10.34 3.12 -25.47
CA LYS A 82 -9.65 2.80 -26.74
C LYS A 82 -9.07 4.04 -27.42
N SER A 83 -9.58 5.23 -27.10
CA SER A 83 -9.20 6.48 -27.76
C SER A 83 -8.96 7.63 -26.77
N VAL A 84 -8.34 8.70 -27.26
CA VAL A 84 -8.21 9.98 -26.55
C VAL A 84 -9.58 10.57 -26.24
N ASP A 85 -10.54 10.39 -27.15
CA ASP A 85 -11.90 10.90 -27.00
C ASP A 85 -12.65 10.18 -25.88
N ASP A 86 -12.51 8.85 -25.77
CA ASP A 86 -13.09 8.07 -24.66
C ASP A 86 -12.57 8.55 -23.31
N ALA A 87 -11.24 8.73 -23.20
CA ALA A 87 -10.61 9.22 -21.99
C ALA A 87 -11.08 10.64 -21.62
N THR A 88 -11.18 11.52 -22.63
CA THR A 88 -11.66 12.88 -22.44
C THR A 88 -13.13 12.89 -22.03
N ALA A 89 -13.98 12.06 -22.65
CA ALA A 89 -15.41 11.94 -22.33
C ALA A 89 -15.63 11.46 -20.89
N LEU A 90 -14.85 10.46 -20.43
CA LEU A 90 -14.92 9.97 -19.06
C LEU A 90 -14.63 11.09 -18.05
N VAL A 91 -13.56 11.86 -18.30
CA VAL A 91 -13.19 12.95 -17.40
C VAL A 91 -14.21 14.08 -17.46
N ARG A 92 -14.66 14.48 -18.63
CA ARG A 92 -15.67 15.54 -18.82
C ARG A 92 -16.96 15.19 -18.10
N ARG A 93 -17.44 13.96 -18.21
CA ARG A 93 -18.66 13.51 -17.51
C ARG A 93 -18.59 13.81 -16.01
N GLY A 94 -17.54 13.38 -15.32
CA GLY A 94 -17.43 13.62 -13.88
C GLY A 94 -17.15 15.09 -13.53
N TRP A 95 -16.37 15.78 -14.36
CA TRP A 95 -16.11 17.21 -14.19
C TRP A 95 -17.41 18.02 -14.23
N ASP A 96 -18.27 17.76 -15.23
CA ASP A 96 -19.53 18.46 -15.43
C ASP A 96 -20.51 18.15 -14.29
N ILE A 97 -20.73 16.87 -13.95
CA ILE A 97 -21.65 16.45 -12.88
C ILE A 97 -21.24 17.04 -11.52
N PHE A 98 -19.94 17.04 -11.21
CA PHE A 98 -19.47 17.64 -9.94
C PHE A 98 -19.44 19.17 -10.01
N GLY A 99 -19.40 19.74 -11.19
CA GLY A 99 -19.65 21.16 -11.44
C GLY A 99 -21.11 21.53 -11.15
N GLU A 100 -22.06 20.74 -11.67
CA GLU A 100 -23.51 20.88 -11.40
C GLU A 100 -23.81 20.77 -9.89
N LEU A 101 -23.25 19.74 -9.21
CA LEU A 101 -23.38 19.58 -7.77
C LEU A 101 -22.87 20.79 -6.99
N ALA A 102 -21.72 21.34 -7.37
CA ALA A 102 -21.12 22.50 -6.71
C ALA A 102 -21.90 23.81 -6.96
N ALA A 103 -22.67 23.87 -8.05
CA ALA A 103 -23.47 25.03 -8.45
C ALA A 103 -24.93 24.99 -7.94
N THR A 104 -25.33 23.95 -7.19
CA THR A 104 -26.69 23.86 -6.64
C THR A 104 -27.03 25.07 -5.75
N PRO A 105 -28.26 25.62 -5.84
CA PRO A 105 -28.65 26.79 -5.05
C PRO A 105 -28.87 26.49 -3.58
N TYR A 106 -29.02 25.23 -3.20
CA TYR A 106 -29.18 24.75 -1.84
C TYR A 106 -27.84 24.21 -1.27
N PRO A 107 -27.65 24.22 0.06
CA PRO A 107 -26.43 23.72 0.66
C PRO A 107 -26.33 22.19 0.52
N THR A 108 -25.12 21.71 0.17
CA THR A 108 -24.81 20.29 0.02
C THR A 108 -23.78 19.85 1.04
N LEU A 109 -23.90 18.61 1.55
CA LEU A 109 -22.99 18.05 2.55
C LEU A 109 -22.66 16.60 2.21
N ALA A 110 -21.35 16.28 2.20
CA ALA A 110 -20.86 14.91 2.17
C ALA A 110 -20.66 14.39 3.60
N LEU A 111 -21.40 13.34 3.97
CA LEU A 111 -21.28 12.64 5.25
C LEU A 111 -20.36 11.42 5.06
N VAL A 112 -19.09 11.60 5.38
CA VAL A 112 -18.01 10.66 5.06
C VAL A 112 -17.79 9.71 6.24
N ARG A 113 -18.06 8.43 6.02
CA ARG A 113 -17.74 7.32 6.90
C ARG A 113 -16.94 6.26 6.13
N GLY A 114 -15.81 5.79 6.68
CA GLY A 114 -14.93 4.85 6.00
C GLY A 114 -14.15 5.49 4.83
N PHE A 115 -13.93 4.74 3.75
CA PHE A 115 -13.10 5.20 2.63
C PHE A 115 -13.79 6.29 1.80
N CYS A 116 -13.07 7.40 1.56
CA CYS A 116 -13.44 8.49 0.67
C CYS A 116 -12.23 8.82 -0.22
N LEU A 117 -12.11 8.09 -1.34
CA LEU A 117 -10.90 8.08 -2.15
C LEU A 117 -11.17 8.51 -3.59
N GLY A 118 -10.18 9.13 -4.23
CA GLY A 118 -10.23 9.48 -5.64
C GLY A 118 -11.49 10.27 -6.00
N GLY A 119 -12.21 9.83 -7.02
CA GLY A 119 -13.48 10.45 -7.42
C GLY A 119 -14.50 10.62 -6.30
N GLY A 120 -14.49 9.72 -5.28
CA GLY A 120 -15.33 9.87 -4.09
C GLY A 120 -14.91 11.06 -3.22
N MET A 121 -13.62 11.33 -3.12
CA MET A 121 -13.09 12.53 -2.50
C MET A 121 -13.42 13.77 -3.33
N GLU A 122 -13.35 13.68 -4.67
CA GLU A 122 -13.69 14.79 -5.57
C GLU A 122 -15.18 15.16 -5.49
N LEU A 123 -16.08 14.16 -5.36
CA LEU A 123 -17.49 14.38 -5.06
C LEU A 123 -17.66 15.12 -3.72
N ALA A 124 -16.99 14.62 -2.66
CA ALA A 124 -17.05 15.26 -1.35
C ALA A 124 -16.53 16.72 -1.38
N LEU A 125 -15.48 16.98 -2.18
CA LEU A 125 -14.93 18.32 -2.40
C LEU A 125 -15.87 19.22 -3.22
N ALA A 126 -16.78 18.66 -4.02
CA ALA A 126 -17.80 19.40 -4.75
C ALA A 126 -18.96 19.83 -3.83
N CYS A 127 -19.20 19.15 -2.72
CA CYS A 127 -20.17 19.56 -1.72
C CYS A 127 -19.69 20.80 -0.96
N ARG A 128 -20.68 21.64 -0.52
CA ARG A 128 -20.39 22.84 0.28
C ARG A 128 -19.75 22.49 1.64
N TYR A 129 -20.24 21.43 2.31
CA TYR A 129 -19.76 20.96 3.61
C TYR A 129 -19.35 19.49 3.58
N ARG A 130 -18.50 19.10 4.52
CA ARG A 130 -18.00 17.73 4.72
C ARG A 130 -17.93 17.41 6.21
N VAL A 131 -18.64 16.37 6.63
CA VAL A 131 -18.54 15.80 7.98
C VAL A 131 -17.81 14.47 7.87
N ALA A 132 -16.68 14.33 8.55
CA ALA A 132 -15.93 13.09 8.63
C ALA A 132 -16.22 12.36 9.94
N VAL A 133 -16.55 11.08 9.86
CA VAL A 133 -16.82 10.25 11.04
C VAL A 133 -15.51 9.77 11.66
N ASP A 134 -15.31 9.98 12.96
CA ASP A 134 -14.09 9.60 13.69
C ASP A 134 -14.06 8.09 13.98
N GLU A 135 -13.68 7.33 12.96
CA GLU A 135 -13.46 5.87 13.02
C GLU A 135 -12.10 5.53 12.40
N PRO A 136 -11.46 4.42 12.83
CA PRO A 136 -10.17 3.99 12.25
C PRO A 136 -10.24 3.70 10.74
N SER A 137 -11.40 3.30 10.25
CA SER A 137 -11.67 3.02 8.83
C SER A 137 -11.81 4.28 7.98
N THR A 138 -12.08 5.45 8.58
CA THR A 138 -12.27 6.70 7.82
C THR A 138 -10.93 7.20 7.28
N ARG A 139 -10.82 7.20 5.95
CA ARG A 139 -9.64 7.61 5.19
C ARG A 139 -10.05 8.47 4.01
N LEU A 140 -9.48 9.67 3.91
CA LEU A 140 -9.73 10.61 2.83
C LEU A 140 -8.45 10.84 2.02
N GLY A 141 -8.53 10.83 0.69
CA GLY A 141 -7.36 11.08 -0.16
C GLY A 141 -7.64 11.01 -1.65
N LEU A 142 -6.62 11.40 -2.43
CA LEU A 142 -6.61 11.40 -3.89
C LEU A 142 -5.44 10.52 -4.38
N PRO A 143 -5.63 9.18 -4.46
CA PRO A 143 -4.55 8.25 -4.78
C PRO A 143 -4.30 8.05 -6.27
N GLU A 144 -4.91 8.84 -7.16
CA GLU A 144 -4.83 8.70 -8.62
C GLU A 144 -3.39 8.66 -9.13
N VAL A 145 -2.48 9.40 -8.50
CA VAL A 145 -1.06 9.42 -8.84
C VAL A 145 -0.41 8.04 -8.73
N MET A 146 -0.92 7.18 -7.83
CA MET A 146 -0.46 5.79 -7.68
C MET A 146 -0.87 4.89 -8.84
N LEU A 147 -1.87 5.31 -9.63
CA LEU A 147 -2.31 4.67 -10.86
C LEU A 147 -1.68 5.31 -12.11
N GLY A 148 -0.74 6.25 -11.94
CA GLY A 148 -0.11 6.97 -13.04
C GLY A 148 -1.01 7.99 -13.73
N ILE A 149 -2.12 8.37 -13.10
CA ILE A 149 -3.08 9.35 -13.59
C ILE A 149 -3.24 10.52 -12.61
N VAL A 150 -4.06 11.46 -12.95
CA VAL A 150 -4.33 12.66 -12.14
C VAL A 150 -5.79 12.71 -11.71
N PRO A 151 -6.15 13.35 -10.56
CA PRO A 151 -7.53 13.64 -10.22
C PRO A 151 -8.21 14.45 -11.32
N GLY A 152 -9.22 13.86 -11.95
CA GLY A 152 -9.84 14.38 -13.15
C GLY A 152 -11.12 15.20 -12.93
N TRP A 153 -11.74 15.09 -11.75
CA TRP A 153 -13.08 15.62 -11.48
C TRP A 153 -13.09 16.81 -10.53
N GLY A 154 -11.94 17.50 -10.42
CA GLY A 154 -11.79 18.77 -9.72
C GLY A 154 -10.99 18.71 -8.42
N GLY A 155 -10.36 17.59 -8.10
CA GLY A 155 -9.51 17.45 -6.90
C GLY A 155 -8.33 18.43 -6.90
N ILE A 156 -7.65 18.60 -8.05
CA ILE A 156 -6.52 19.53 -8.21
C ILE A 156 -6.98 20.99 -8.02
N LYS A 157 -8.21 21.32 -8.40
CA LYS A 157 -8.79 22.67 -8.27
C LYS A 157 -9.30 22.97 -6.86
N ARG A 158 -10.07 22.02 -6.28
CA ARG A 158 -10.83 22.24 -5.05
C ARG A 158 -10.01 22.02 -3.78
N LEU A 159 -9.14 21.00 -3.74
CA LEU A 159 -8.39 20.66 -2.52
C LEU A 159 -7.45 21.79 -2.06
N PRO A 160 -6.64 22.45 -2.94
CA PRO A 160 -5.80 23.56 -2.52
C PRO A 160 -6.57 24.74 -1.92
N ARG A 161 -7.79 24.99 -2.42
CA ARG A 161 -8.67 26.08 -1.93
C ARG A 161 -9.22 25.85 -0.53
N LEU A 162 -9.13 24.63 0.00
CA LEU A 162 -9.54 24.27 1.36
C LEU A 162 -8.37 24.16 2.33
N THR A 163 -7.21 23.67 1.85
CA THR A 163 -6.08 23.30 2.71
C THR A 163 -4.85 24.19 2.55
N GLY A 164 -4.82 25.05 1.54
CA GLY A 164 -3.59 25.68 1.06
C GLY A 164 -2.77 24.71 0.18
N ALA A 165 -1.89 25.27 -0.65
CA ALA A 165 -1.13 24.49 -1.62
C ALA A 165 -0.20 23.43 -1.01
N PRO A 166 0.57 23.68 0.07
CA PRO A 166 1.51 22.67 0.59
C PRO A 166 0.85 21.37 1.01
N ALA A 167 -0.27 21.45 1.75
CA ALA A 167 -0.98 20.24 2.20
C ALA A 167 -1.71 19.55 1.05
N ALA A 168 -2.29 20.30 0.12
CA ALA A 168 -2.93 19.75 -1.05
C ALA A 168 -1.93 19.01 -1.94
N LEU A 169 -0.81 19.64 -2.28
CA LEU A 169 0.21 19.04 -3.13
C LEU A 169 0.84 17.80 -2.50
N ASP A 170 1.03 17.80 -1.17
CA ASP A 170 1.51 16.61 -0.49
C ASP A 170 0.56 15.42 -0.67
N LEU A 171 -0.76 15.61 -0.57
CA LEU A 171 -1.74 14.55 -0.81
C LEU A 171 -1.83 14.15 -2.29
N LEU A 172 -1.88 15.12 -3.19
CA LEU A 172 -2.00 14.90 -4.63
C LEU A 172 -0.78 14.19 -5.23
N LEU A 173 0.44 14.56 -4.80
CA LEU A 173 1.69 14.06 -5.36
C LEU A 173 2.13 12.72 -4.75
N THR A 174 1.60 12.36 -3.56
CA THR A 174 1.97 11.11 -2.88
C THR A 174 0.86 10.07 -2.87
N GLY A 175 -0.38 10.45 -3.18
CA GLY A 175 -1.55 9.56 -3.10
C GLY A 175 -1.89 9.09 -1.68
N ARG A 176 -1.27 9.66 -0.66
CA ARG A 176 -1.51 9.25 0.74
C ARG A 176 -2.89 9.69 1.22
N THR A 177 -3.40 8.95 2.19
CA THR A 177 -4.67 9.26 2.84
C THR A 177 -4.47 9.88 4.22
N VAL A 178 -5.49 10.60 4.70
CA VAL A 178 -5.57 11.13 6.06
C VAL A 178 -6.78 10.57 6.79
N ASP A 179 -6.70 10.45 8.11
CA ASP A 179 -7.84 10.12 8.97
C ASP A 179 -8.78 11.32 9.16
N ALA A 180 -9.95 11.07 9.77
CA ALA A 180 -10.97 12.09 9.98
C ALA A 180 -10.47 13.30 10.79
N ARG A 181 -9.70 13.06 11.86
CA ARG A 181 -9.15 14.15 12.72
C ARG A 181 -8.14 14.99 11.94
N ARG A 182 -7.27 14.35 11.16
CA ARG A 182 -6.31 15.04 10.31
C ARG A 182 -7.00 15.81 9.19
N ALA A 183 -8.04 15.23 8.57
CA ALA A 183 -8.87 15.91 7.57
C ALA A 183 -9.50 17.19 8.13
N ARG A 184 -10.06 17.14 9.35
CA ARG A 184 -10.58 18.32 10.06
C ARG A 184 -9.48 19.37 10.31
N LYS A 185 -8.31 18.93 10.78
CA LYS A 185 -7.18 19.84 11.04
C LYS A 185 -6.67 20.53 9.77
N LEU A 186 -6.62 19.81 8.65
CA LEU A 186 -6.17 20.36 7.37
C LEU A 186 -7.24 21.23 6.67
N GLY A 187 -8.49 21.17 7.08
CA GLY A 187 -9.59 21.90 6.47
C GLY A 187 -10.29 21.14 5.32
N ILE A 188 -9.96 19.86 5.14
CA ILE A 188 -10.65 18.97 4.22
C ILE A 188 -12.07 18.72 4.72
N ALA A 189 -12.25 18.39 5.98
CA ALA A 189 -13.54 18.26 6.64
C ALA A 189 -13.85 19.49 7.49
N ASP A 190 -15.11 19.90 7.49
CA ASP A 190 -15.62 20.99 8.32
C ASP A 190 -15.81 20.52 9.78
N GLU A 191 -16.30 19.28 9.96
CA GLU A 191 -16.44 18.64 11.26
C GLU A 191 -15.88 17.22 11.28
N CYS A 192 -15.46 16.76 12.48
CA CYS A 192 -15.03 15.41 12.76
C CYS A 192 -15.75 14.92 14.01
N VAL A 193 -16.62 13.92 13.86
CA VAL A 193 -17.57 13.54 14.90
C VAL A 193 -17.64 12.02 15.08
N PRO A 194 -17.97 11.54 16.30
CA PRO A 194 -18.23 10.11 16.50
C PRO A 194 -19.51 9.66 15.77
N PRO A 195 -19.61 8.37 15.42
CA PRO A 195 -20.73 7.84 14.62
C PRO A 195 -22.12 8.17 15.16
N ARG A 196 -22.28 8.15 16.48
CA ARG A 196 -23.58 8.35 17.16
C ARG A 196 -24.26 9.70 16.92
N ILE A 197 -23.48 10.73 16.52
CA ILE A 197 -24.02 12.09 16.30
C ILE A 197 -23.86 12.56 14.86
N MET A 198 -23.38 11.71 13.94
CA MET A 198 -23.04 12.12 12.59
C MET A 198 -24.24 12.70 11.82
N ASP A 199 -25.41 12.05 11.89
CA ASP A 199 -26.61 12.51 11.19
C ASP A 199 -27.14 13.83 11.76
N ASN A 200 -27.14 13.99 13.09
CA ASN A 200 -27.55 15.24 13.73
C ASN A 200 -26.59 16.39 13.39
N THR A 201 -25.29 16.12 13.30
CA THR A 201 -24.30 17.13 12.91
C THR A 201 -24.53 17.54 11.45
N ALA A 202 -24.73 16.57 10.54
CA ALA A 202 -25.02 16.88 9.14
C ALA A 202 -26.28 17.74 8.97
N ARG A 203 -27.35 17.36 9.68
CA ARG A 203 -28.61 18.12 9.72
C ARG A 203 -28.41 19.54 10.26
N GLY A 204 -27.77 19.67 11.40
CA GLY A 204 -27.50 20.96 12.04
C GLY A 204 -26.69 21.89 11.14
N MET A 205 -25.68 21.38 10.45
CA MET A 205 -24.86 22.18 9.52
C MET A 205 -25.66 22.68 8.33
N LEU A 206 -26.53 21.86 7.74
CA LEU A 206 -27.36 22.28 6.61
C LEU A 206 -28.41 23.31 7.00
N LEU A 207 -28.97 23.20 8.20
CA LEU A 207 -29.97 24.15 8.71
C LEU A 207 -29.36 25.49 9.15
N GLN A 208 -28.20 25.46 9.80
CA GLN A 208 -27.49 26.65 10.30
C GLN A 208 -26.65 27.34 9.21
N GLN A 209 -26.26 26.63 8.17
CA GLN A 209 -25.43 27.11 7.07
C GLN A 209 -24.24 27.97 7.51
N PRO A 210 -23.30 27.42 8.32
CA PRO A 210 -22.14 28.19 8.74
C PRO A 210 -21.33 28.67 7.53
N PRO A 211 -20.62 29.80 7.65
CA PRO A 211 -19.82 30.31 6.54
C PRO A 211 -18.78 29.26 6.09
N PRO A 212 -18.59 29.09 4.76
CA PRO A 212 -17.62 28.14 4.24
C PRO A 212 -16.22 28.44 4.79
N ARG A 213 -15.50 27.36 5.11
CA ARG A 213 -14.11 27.45 5.61
C ARG A 213 -13.21 28.08 4.53
N ARG A 214 -12.36 29.01 4.95
CA ARG A 214 -11.36 29.65 4.09
C ARG A 214 -9.95 29.26 4.54
N VAL A 215 -9.04 29.21 3.60
CA VAL A 215 -7.60 29.02 3.91
C VAL A 215 -7.11 30.23 4.69
N PRO A 216 -6.55 30.04 5.91
CA PRO A 216 -6.09 31.15 6.73
C PRO A 216 -4.85 31.82 6.13
N PHE A 217 -4.66 33.10 6.43
CA PHE A 217 -3.41 33.80 6.19
C PHE A 217 -2.32 33.24 7.15
N PRO A 218 -1.06 33.02 6.70
CA PRO A 218 -0.51 33.35 5.38
C PRO A 218 -0.66 32.22 4.32
N LEU A 219 -1.27 31.09 4.63
CA LEU A 219 -1.42 29.95 3.69
C LEU A 219 -2.20 30.33 2.42
N SER A 220 -3.14 31.28 2.51
CA SER A 220 -3.89 31.76 1.34
C SER A 220 -2.99 32.40 0.27
N LEU A 221 -1.83 32.95 0.66
CA LEU A 221 -0.84 33.49 -0.31
C LEU A 221 -0.28 32.40 -1.24
N THR A 222 -0.27 31.13 -0.78
CA THR A 222 0.20 30.00 -1.60
C THR A 222 -0.70 29.74 -2.82
N LEU A 223 -1.91 30.27 -2.83
CA LEU A 223 -2.88 30.12 -3.93
C LEU A 223 -2.79 31.24 -4.96
N HIS A 224 -2.01 32.29 -4.66
CA HIS A 224 -1.88 33.43 -5.58
C HIS A 224 -1.15 33.01 -6.87
N PRO A 225 -1.64 33.36 -8.08
CA PRO A 225 -1.06 32.93 -9.35
C PRO A 225 0.43 33.20 -9.49
N LEU A 226 0.94 34.32 -8.94
CA LEU A 226 2.37 34.67 -8.97
C LEU A 226 3.22 33.81 -8.02
N VAL A 227 2.63 33.19 -6.99
CA VAL A 227 3.32 32.36 -5.99
C VAL A 227 3.31 30.89 -6.38
N ARG A 228 2.28 30.42 -7.08
CA ARG A 228 2.14 29.01 -7.49
C ARG A 228 3.36 28.46 -8.24
N PRO A 229 3.98 29.16 -9.21
CA PRO A 229 5.17 28.65 -9.91
C PRO A 229 6.35 28.35 -8.97
N LEU A 230 6.57 29.18 -7.95
CA LEU A 230 7.65 29.00 -6.97
C LEU A 230 7.41 27.74 -6.13
N ILE A 231 6.18 27.56 -5.65
CA ILE A 231 5.80 26.36 -4.88
C ILE A 231 5.91 25.11 -5.75
N ALA A 232 5.45 25.17 -7.00
CA ALA A 232 5.54 24.06 -7.94
C ALA A 232 6.99 23.71 -8.28
N ALA A 233 7.90 24.69 -8.41
CA ALA A 233 9.33 24.45 -8.63
C ALA A 233 9.95 23.68 -7.45
N GLN A 234 9.64 24.09 -6.21
CA GLN A 234 10.08 23.38 -5.01
C GLN A 234 9.50 21.95 -4.94
N ALA A 235 8.20 21.78 -5.24
CA ALA A 235 7.57 20.48 -5.28
C ALA A 235 8.16 19.57 -6.38
N ARG A 236 8.45 20.10 -7.58
CA ARG A 236 9.13 19.36 -8.65
C ARG A 236 10.48 18.83 -8.22
N LYS A 237 11.28 19.65 -7.50
CA LYS A 237 12.58 19.20 -6.96
C LYS A 237 12.42 18.02 -5.98
N GLN A 238 11.40 18.07 -5.13
CA GLN A 238 11.08 16.97 -4.20
C GLN A 238 10.58 15.71 -4.92
N VAL A 239 9.75 15.88 -5.95
CA VAL A 239 9.29 14.76 -6.78
C VAL A 239 10.47 14.13 -7.52
N ALA A 240 11.32 14.94 -8.16
CA ALA A 240 12.47 14.47 -8.93
C ALA A 240 13.47 13.64 -8.11
N SER A 241 13.58 13.90 -6.81
CA SER A 241 14.42 13.09 -5.91
C SER A 241 13.86 11.70 -5.60
N ARG A 242 12.62 11.38 -6.02
CA ARG A 242 11.94 10.11 -5.70
C ARG A 242 11.33 9.41 -6.91
N ALA A 243 10.93 10.17 -7.92
CA ALA A 243 10.21 9.68 -9.09
C ALA A 243 10.72 10.42 -10.33
N ARG A 244 11.41 9.72 -11.21
CA ARG A 244 11.88 10.27 -12.49
C ARG A 244 10.68 10.55 -13.39
N ARG A 245 10.73 11.65 -14.14
CA ARG A 245 9.60 12.08 -14.99
C ARG A 245 9.28 11.07 -16.11
N GLU A 246 10.30 10.45 -16.67
CA GLU A 246 10.18 9.43 -17.70
C GLU A 246 9.46 8.17 -17.22
N HIS A 247 9.56 7.83 -15.92
CA HIS A 247 8.91 6.68 -15.32
C HIS A 247 7.54 7.01 -14.73
N TYR A 248 7.40 8.20 -14.15
CA TYR A 248 6.21 8.62 -13.42
C TYR A 248 5.79 10.04 -13.83
N PRO A 249 5.14 10.24 -15.00
CA PRO A 249 4.76 11.57 -15.49
C PRO A 249 3.64 12.25 -14.68
N ALA A 250 2.76 11.48 -14.05
CA ALA A 250 1.55 12.00 -13.39
C ALA A 250 1.82 13.05 -12.30
N PRO A 251 2.79 12.91 -11.37
CA PRO A 251 3.09 13.96 -10.38
C PRO A 251 3.47 15.30 -11.03
N TYR A 252 4.17 15.25 -12.15
CA TYR A 252 4.57 16.46 -12.88
C TYR A 252 3.39 17.09 -13.60
N ALA A 253 2.50 16.27 -14.17
CA ALA A 253 1.27 16.73 -14.79
C ALA A 253 0.34 17.42 -13.79
N ILE A 254 0.19 16.89 -12.56
CA ILE A 254 -0.57 17.53 -11.49
C ILE A 254 -0.06 18.94 -11.23
N LEU A 255 1.26 19.14 -11.15
CA LEU A 255 1.87 20.46 -10.95
C LEU A 255 1.64 21.39 -12.14
N ASP A 256 1.75 20.88 -13.37
CA ASP A 256 1.51 21.67 -14.59
C ASP A 256 0.04 22.09 -14.70
N ILE A 257 -0.91 21.17 -14.46
CA ILE A 257 -2.36 21.46 -14.46
C ILE A 257 -2.70 22.50 -13.38
N TRP A 258 -2.14 22.36 -12.17
CA TRP A 258 -2.39 23.29 -11.08
C TRP A 258 -1.89 24.71 -11.39
N VAL A 259 -0.69 24.83 -11.96
CA VAL A 259 -0.07 26.14 -12.24
C VAL A 259 -0.64 26.79 -13.48
N LYS A 260 -0.75 26.05 -14.61
CA LYS A 260 -1.08 26.59 -15.92
C LYS A 260 -2.58 26.69 -16.19
N HIS A 261 -3.36 25.79 -15.58
CA HIS A 261 -4.78 25.60 -15.90
C HIS A 261 -5.71 25.73 -14.67
N ASP A 262 -5.25 26.36 -13.58
CA ASP A 262 -6.02 26.55 -12.33
C ASP A 262 -6.63 25.24 -11.77
N GLY A 263 -6.00 24.10 -12.05
CA GLY A 263 -6.47 22.79 -11.65
C GLY A 263 -7.54 22.18 -12.55
N ASP A 264 -7.76 22.72 -13.74
CA ASP A 264 -8.65 22.15 -14.76
C ASP A 264 -7.87 21.17 -15.66
N PRO A 265 -8.10 19.86 -15.54
CA PRO A 265 -7.39 18.86 -16.32
C PRO A 265 -7.83 18.80 -17.80
N LEU A 266 -9.00 19.38 -18.14
CA LEU A 266 -9.53 19.42 -19.51
C LEU A 266 -9.01 20.62 -20.32
N ALA A 267 -8.36 21.58 -19.64
CA ALA A 267 -7.79 22.75 -20.32
C ALA A 267 -6.43 22.47 -20.97
N ALA A 268 -5.76 21.38 -20.65
CA ALA A 268 -4.55 20.95 -21.33
C ALA A 268 -4.90 20.33 -22.70
N ALA A 269 -4.23 20.77 -23.77
CA ALA A 269 -4.44 20.20 -25.10
C ALA A 269 -4.17 18.68 -25.09
N PRO A 270 -4.90 17.86 -25.85
CA PRO A 270 -4.69 16.41 -25.88
C PRO A 270 -3.26 15.97 -26.20
N SER A 271 -2.52 16.78 -26.97
CA SER A 271 -1.11 16.56 -27.29
C SER A 271 -0.14 16.93 -26.17
N ASP A 272 -0.59 17.64 -25.12
CA ASP A 272 0.26 17.99 -23.97
C ASP A 272 0.51 16.72 -23.15
N PRO A 273 1.78 16.38 -22.82
CA PRO A 273 2.11 15.27 -21.92
C PRO A 273 1.44 15.35 -20.54
N ALA A 274 1.00 16.54 -20.12
CA ALA A 274 0.24 16.73 -18.89
C ALA A 274 -1.26 16.49 -19.06
N SER A 275 -1.77 16.33 -20.30
CA SER A 275 -3.19 16.08 -20.53
C SER A 275 -3.62 14.74 -19.94
N ILE A 276 -4.83 14.68 -19.42
CA ILE A 276 -5.36 13.45 -18.83
C ILE A 276 -5.53 12.35 -19.89
N ALA A 277 -5.85 12.72 -21.12
CA ALA A 277 -5.97 11.79 -22.23
C ALA A 277 -4.63 11.11 -22.56
N HIS A 278 -3.54 11.89 -22.59
CA HIS A 278 -2.18 11.34 -22.78
C HIS A 278 -1.78 10.42 -21.63
N LEU A 279 -2.04 10.83 -20.38
CA LEU A 279 -1.69 10.04 -19.20
C LEU A 279 -2.45 8.71 -19.13
N LEU A 280 -3.77 8.72 -19.34
CA LEU A 280 -4.60 7.50 -19.31
C LEU A 280 -4.17 6.47 -20.37
N GLN A 281 -3.67 6.93 -21.52
CA GLN A 281 -3.18 6.06 -22.59
C GLN A 281 -1.71 5.67 -22.45
N SER A 282 -0.99 6.25 -21.48
CA SER A 282 0.44 5.96 -21.30
C SER A 282 0.67 4.50 -20.88
N PRO A 283 1.79 3.88 -21.31
CA PRO A 283 2.18 2.57 -20.79
C PRO A 283 2.30 2.55 -19.27
N THR A 284 2.82 3.63 -18.67
CA THR A 284 2.94 3.77 -17.21
C THR A 284 1.59 3.65 -16.51
N ALA A 285 0.54 4.35 -16.98
CA ALA A 285 -0.77 4.27 -16.34
C ALA A 285 -1.36 2.86 -16.47
N ARG A 286 -1.31 2.27 -17.66
CA ARG A 286 -1.78 0.88 -17.89
C ARG A 286 -1.07 -0.11 -16.96
N ASN A 287 0.24 0.00 -16.82
CA ASN A 287 1.04 -0.86 -15.96
C ASN A 287 0.74 -0.63 -14.48
N LEU A 288 0.59 0.62 -14.02
CA LEU A 288 0.25 0.89 -12.62
C LEU A 288 -1.19 0.48 -12.27
N ILE A 289 -2.15 0.60 -13.21
CA ILE A 289 -3.50 0.03 -13.06
C ILE A 289 -3.42 -1.50 -12.98
N ARG A 290 -2.58 -2.15 -13.80
CA ARG A 290 -2.30 -3.59 -13.67
C ARG A 290 -1.74 -3.92 -12.27
N VAL A 291 -0.76 -3.17 -11.77
CA VAL A 291 -0.19 -3.38 -10.43
C VAL A 291 -1.26 -3.24 -9.34
N PHE A 292 -2.16 -2.28 -9.47
CA PHE A 292 -3.33 -2.16 -8.59
C PHE A 292 -4.21 -3.42 -8.64
N LYS A 293 -4.51 -3.95 -9.83
CA LYS A 293 -5.29 -5.19 -10.00
C LYS A 293 -4.57 -6.40 -9.40
N LEU A 294 -3.24 -6.49 -9.53
CA LEU A 294 -2.43 -7.52 -8.86
C LEU A 294 -2.54 -7.41 -7.34
N GLN A 295 -2.49 -6.20 -6.80
CA GLN A 295 -2.68 -5.98 -5.35
C GLN A 295 -4.07 -6.43 -4.88
N GLU A 296 -5.14 -6.07 -5.62
CA GLU A 296 -6.49 -6.51 -5.29
C GLU A 296 -6.66 -8.04 -5.41
N ARG A 297 -5.99 -8.66 -6.39
CA ARG A 297 -5.92 -10.12 -6.52
C ARG A 297 -5.27 -10.77 -5.28
N LEU A 298 -4.14 -10.23 -4.80
CA LEU A 298 -3.51 -10.73 -3.57
C LEU A 298 -4.44 -10.56 -2.36
N LYS A 299 -5.14 -9.43 -2.26
CA LYS A 299 -6.14 -9.21 -1.20
C LYS A 299 -7.33 -10.15 -1.31
N ALA A 300 -7.63 -10.70 -2.48
CA ALA A 300 -8.73 -11.66 -2.65
C ALA A 300 -8.42 -13.02 -2.02
N PHE A 301 -7.15 -13.41 -1.89
CA PHE A 301 -6.79 -14.60 -1.12
C PHE A 301 -7.26 -14.47 0.34
N GLY A 302 -8.02 -15.45 0.81
CA GLY A 302 -8.59 -15.43 2.17
C GLY A 302 -9.73 -14.43 2.39
N LYS A 303 -10.41 -13.94 1.33
CA LYS A 303 -11.57 -13.04 1.46
C LYS A 303 -12.75 -13.71 2.14
N ASP A 304 -12.95 -15.01 1.89
CA ASP A 304 -14.08 -15.78 2.42
C ASP A 304 -13.82 -16.32 3.84
N GLY A 305 -12.59 -16.14 4.35
CA GLY A 305 -12.22 -16.45 5.72
C GLY A 305 -12.26 -15.20 6.59
N GLU A 306 -13.37 -14.92 7.28
CA GLU A 306 -13.28 -14.04 8.46
C GLU A 306 -12.29 -14.68 9.43
N SER A 307 -11.13 -14.03 9.57
CA SER A 307 -10.14 -14.54 10.50
C SER A 307 -10.66 -14.40 11.94
N ALA A 308 -11.08 -15.53 12.52
CA ALA A 308 -11.40 -15.63 13.94
C ALA A 308 -10.16 -15.44 14.84
N ILE A 309 -8.98 -15.27 14.23
CA ILE A 309 -7.69 -15.09 14.92
C ILE A 309 -7.74 -13.82 15.76
N ARG A 310 -7.50 -13.97 17.06
CA ARG A 310 -7.43 -12.87 18.04
C ARG A 310 -6.11 -12.84 18.79
N HIS A 311 -5.48 -14.00 18.98
CA HIS A 311 -4.23 -14.15 19.72
C HIS A 311 -3.15 -14.77 18.85
N VAL A 312 -2.00 -14.09 18.78
CA VAL A 312 -0.78 -14.53 18.10
C VAL A 312 0.30 -14.78 19.14
N HIS A 313 0.95 -15.93 19.08
CA HIS A 313 2.15 -16.23 19.86
C HIS A 313 3.37 -16.21 18.96
N VAL A 314 4.33 -15.35 19.24
CA VAL A 314 5.57 -15.23 18.45
C VAL A 314 6.74 -15.74 19.29
N VAL A 315 7.51 -16.67 18.74
CA VAL A 315 8.71 -17.24 19.40
C VAL A 315 9.96 -16.73 18.70
N GLY A 316 10.82 -16.06 19.49
CA GLY A 316 12.00 -15.35 19.03
C GLY A 316 11.79 -13.83 19.02
N ALA A 317 12.45 -13.11 19.93
CA ALA A 317 12.36 -11.65 20.06
C ALA A 317 13.47 -10.89 19.29
N GLY A 318 14.10 -11.55 18.32
CA GLY A 318 15.05 -10.92 17.39
C GLY A 318 14.42 -9.80 16.58
N THR A 319 15.11 -9.34 15.53
CA THR A 319 14.59 -8.28 14.65
C THR A 319 13.27 -8.70 14.01
N MET A 320 13.21 -9.88 13.39
CA MET A 320 12.00 -10.31 12.68
C MET A 320 10.85 -10.61 13.64
N GLY A 321 11.05 -11.49 14.63
CA GLY A 321 9.96 -11.88 15.54
C GLY A 321 9.45 -10.72 16.38
N GLY A 322 10.33 -9.87 16.92
CA GLY A 322 9.94 -8.66 17.63
C GLY A 322 9.12 -7.69 16.77
N ASP A 323 9.52 -7.48 15.50
CA ASP A 323 8.83 -6.59 14.59
C ASP A 323 7.49 -7.18 14.07
N ILE A 324 7.40 -8.51 13.88
CA ILE A 324 6.14 -9.23 13.60
C ILE A 324 5.17 -9.07 14.77
N ALA A 325 5.64 -9.32 15.99
CA ALA A 325 4.83 -9.18 17.21
C ALA A 325 4.30 -7.74 17.37
N ALA A 326 5.18 -6.74 17.23
CA ALA A 326 4.80 -5.34 17.27
C ALA A 326 3.77 -4.98 16.19
N TRP A 327 3.95 -5.48 14.96
CA TRP A 327 3.02 -5.22 13.88
C TRP A 327 1.63 -5.82 14.13
N CYS A 328 1.56 -7.07 14.60
CA CYS A 328 0.30 -7.72 14.96
C CYS A 328 -0.44 -6.96 16.08
N ALA A 329 0.27 -6.52 17.13
CA ALA A 329 -0.29 -5.71 18.21
C ALA A 329 -0.80 -4.35 17.73
N LEU A 330 -0.06 -3.68 16.82
CA LEU A 330 -0.49 -2.43 16.16
C LEU A 330 -1.80 -2.62 15.39
N ARG A 331 -2.03 -3.80 14.81
CA ARG A 331 -3.22 -4.17 14.05
C ARG A 331 -4.37 -4.71 14.92
N GLY A 332 -4.25 -4.62 16.24
CA GLY A 332 -5.34 -4.89 17.17
C GLY A 332 -5.40 -6.33 17.69
N LEU A 333 -4.42 -7.16 17.39
CA LEU A 333 -4.33 -8.52 17.92
C LEU A 333 -3.67 -8.54 19.30
N THR A 334 -4.09 -9.44 20.17
CA THR A 334 -3.34 -9.79 21.38
C THR A 334 -2.12 -10.59 20.95
N VAL A 335 -0.94 -10.25 21.47
CA VAL A 335 0.32 -10.89 21.11
C VAL A 335 1.09 -11.28 22.35
N THR A 336 1.49 -12.54 22.44
CA THR A 336 2.49 -12.99 23.41
C THR A 336 3.82 -13.19 22.69
N LEU A 337 4.88 -12.53 23.16
CA LEU A 337 6.22 -12.61 22.58
C LEU A 337 7.14 -13.39 23.51
N GLN A 338 7.62 -14.54 23.03
CA GLN A 338 8.49 -15.45 23.77
C GLN A 338 9.95 -15.33 23.32
N ASP A 339 10.87 -15.32 24.29
CA ASP A 339 12.29 -15.60 24.10
C ASP A 339 12.85 -16.24 25.38
N GLN A 340 14.13 -16.63 25.39
CA GLN A 340 14.79 -17.39 26.47
C GLN A 340 14.79 -16.65 27.82
N ASN A 341 14.83 -15.32 27.80
CA ASN A 341 14.87 -14.49 29.01
C ASN A 341 14.37 -13.06 28.73
N ALA A 342 14.19 -12.30 29.81
CA ALA A 342 13.71 -10.92 29.74
C ALA A 342 14.68 -9.97 29.02
N GLU A 343 15.98 -10.20 29.11
CA GLU A 343 17.02 -9.38 28.49
C GLU A 343 16.92 -9.43 26.95
N ARG A 344 16.52 -10.58 26.38
CA ARG A 344 16.27 -10.73 24.94
C ARG A 344 14.96 -10.09 24.49
N LEU A 345 13.94 -10.08 25.35
CA LEU A 345 12.65 -9.45 25.07
C LEU A 345 12.72 -7.92 25.09
N ALA A 346 13.49 -7.34 26.03
CA ALA A 346 13.49 -5.89 26.28
C ALA A 346 13.78 -5.03 25.03
N PRO A 347 14.76 -5.33 24.15
CA PRO A 347 15.01 -4.55 22.94
C PRO A 347 13.82 -4.57 21.95
N ALA A 348 13.13 -5.70 21.82
CA ALA A 348 11.95 -5.82 20.96
C ALA A 348 10.79 -4.98 21.48
N ILE A 349 10.54 -5.02 22.79
CA ILE A 349 9.52 -4.20 23.46
C ILE A 349 9.82 -2.68 23.28
N GLY A 350 11.11 -2.29 23.42
CA GLY A 350 11.54 -0.90 23.18
C GLY A 350 11.30 -0.45 21.74
N ARG A 351 11.60 -1.29 20.73
CA ARG A 351 11.31 -1.00 19.33
C ARG A 351 9.80 -0.90 19.06
N ALA A 352 9.00 -1.78 19.67
CA ALA A 352 7.54 -1.76 19.55
C ALA A 352 6.94 -0.46 20.10
N ALA A 353 7.36 -0.02 21.30
CA ALA A 353 6.90 1.24 21.89
C ALA A 353 7.16 2.44 20.96
N LYS A 354 8.36 2.51 20.36
CA LYS A 354 8.70 3.53 19.37
C LYS A 354 7.83 3.45 18.12
N LEU A 355 7.62 2.25 17.58
CA LEU A 355 6.75 2.03 16.41
C LEU A 355 5.32 2.52 16.68
N PHE A 356 4.76 2.23 17.84
CA PHE A 356 3.39 2.62 18.20
C PHE A 356 3.27 4.14 18.33
N ALA A 357 4.23 4.80 19.00
CA ALA A 357 4.26 6.25 19.11
C ALA A 357 4.35 6.94 17.73
N ASP A 358 5.24 6.46 16.87
CA ASP A 358 5.47 7.04 15.54
C ASP A 358 4.27 6.86 14.60
N ARG A 359 3.58 5.70 14.66
CA ARG A 359 2.48 5.34 13.75
C ARG A 359 1.14 5.89 14.19
N LEU A 360 0.84 5.85 15.47
CA LEU A 360 -0.48 6.21 15.98
C LEU A 360 -0.58 7.71 16.34
N ARG A 361 0.52 8.34 16.75
CA ARG A 361 0.59 9.77 17.10
C ARG A 361 -0.48 10.22 18.10
N ASP A 362 -1.06 9.28 18.81
CA ASP A 362 -2.08 9.44 19.85
C ASP A 362 -1.62 8.60 21.04
N PRO A 363 -1.31 9.22 22.19
CA PRO A 363 -0.78 8.50 23.36
C PRO A 363 -1.69 7.38 23.88
N LEU A 364 -3.02 7.59 23.84
CA LEU A 364 -3.97 6.57 24.30
C LEU A 364 -3.98 5.37 23.37
N ARG A 365 -4.07 5.60 22.05
CA ARG A 365 -4.00 4.51 21.06
C ARG A 365 -2.66 3.79 21.07
N ALA A 366 -1.55 4.53 21.32
CA ALA A 366 -0.22 3.93 21.43
C ALA A 366 -0.14 3.03 22.68
N ARG A 367 -0.71 3.45 23.81
CA ARG A 367 -0.83 2.64 25.02
C ARG A 367 -1.70 1.40 24.78
N ASP A 368 -2.87 1.55 24.17
CA ASP A 368 -3.74 0.42 23.84
C ASP A 368 -3.02 -0.62 22.96
N ALA A 369 -2.18 -0.19 22.01
CA ALA A 369 -1.38 -1.09 21.20
C ALA A 369 -0.29 -1.79 22.02
N PHE A 370 0.31 -1.06 22.97
CA PHE A 370 1.35 -1.60 23.85
C PHE A 370 0.77 -2.63 24.84
N ASP A 371 -0.41 -2.38 25.38
CA ASP A 371 -1.09 -3.28 26.32
C ASP A 371 -1.48 -4.64 25.66
N ARG A 372 -1.55 -4.69 24.32
CA ARG A 372 -1.76 -5.93 23.57
C ARG A 372 -0.49 -6.77 23.37
N LEU A 373 0.70 -6.21 23.60
CA LEU A 373 1.98 -6.91 23.43
C LEU A 373 2.50 -7.38 24.80
N VAL A 374 2.37 -8.67 25.07
CA VAL A 374 2.68 -9.29 26.36
C VAL A 374 4.00 -10.06 26.26
N PRO A 375 5.05 -9.69 27.01
CA PRO A 375 6.24 -10.51 27.15
C PRO A 375 5.91 -11.85 27.84
N ASP A 376 6.43 -12.96 27.32
CA ASP A 376 6.09 -14.32 27.78
C ASP A 376 7.34 -15.21 27.76
N VAL A 377 8.16 -15.14 28.81
CA VAL A 377 9.39 -15.93 28.91
C VAL A 377 9.09 -17.43 28.96
N ASP A 378 8.02 -17.83 29.65
CA ASP A 378 7.68 -19.24 29.89
C ASP A 378 6.95 -19.89 28.70
N GLY A 379 6.50 -19.10 27.70
CA GLY A 379 5.77 -19.58 26.54
C GLY A 379 4.34 -20.05 26.86
N ASN A 380 3.71 -19.50 27.90
CA ASN A 380 2.34 -19.84 28.31
C ASN A 380 1.30 -19.43 27.27
N GLY A 381 1.62 -18.44 26.43
CA GLY A 381 0.76 -17.97 25.35
C GLY A 381 0.49 -18.99 24.25
N ALA A 382 1.40 -19.94 24.04
CA ALA A 382 1.27 -20.97 23.01
C ALA A 382 -0.03 -21.78 23.13
N ALA A 383 -0.43 -22.12 24.37
CA ALA A 383 -1.64 -22.89 24.64
C ALA A 383 -2.95 -22.14 24.31
N ARG A 384 -2.90 -20.81 24.21
CA ARG A 384 -4.07 -19.94 23.95
C ARG A 384 -4.08 -19.35 22.55
N ALA A 385 -2.96 -19.41 21.84
CA ALA A 385 -2.78 -18.77 20.54
C ALA A 385 -3.66 -19.40 19.46
N ASP A 386 -4.13 -18.59 18.54
CA ASP A 386 -4.79 -19.00 17.31
C ASP A 386 -3.77 -19.17 16.17
N VAL A 387 -2.67 -18.40 16.24
CA VAL A 387 -1.51 -18.50 15.36
C VAL A 387 -0.23 -18.50 16.19
N ILE A 388 0.65 -19.43 15.91
CA ILE A 388 1.99 -19.49 16.50
C ILE A 388 3.00 -19.25 15.37
N ILE A 389 3.84 -18.23 15.52
CA ILE A 389 4.86 -17.86 14.52
C ILE A 389 6.25 -18.08 15.13
N GLU A 390 7.00 -19.02 14.58
CA GLU A 390 8.41 -19.23 14.91
C GLU A 390 9.28 -18.27 14.09
N ALA A 391 10.13 -17.51 14.77
CA ALA A 391 11.09 -16.57 14.19
C ALA A 391 12.43 -16.56 14.95
N ILE A 392 12.90 -17.77 15.36
CA ILE A 392 14.23 -17.95 15.96
C ILE A 392 15.33 -17.94 14.87
N PHE A 393 16.58 -18.11 15.27
CA PHE A 393 17.71 -18.19 14.33
C PHE A 393 17.59 -19.40 13.37
N GLU A 394 18.20 -19.27 12.18
CA GLU A 394 18.04 -20.20 11.07
C GLU A 394 18.88 -21.46 11.29
N ASN A 395 18.35 -22.40 12.08
CA ASN A 395 18.95 -23.69 12.38
C ASN A 395 17.85 -24.77 12.42
N LEU A 396 17.99 -25.79 11.58
CA LEU A 396 16.99 -26.84 11.40
C LEU A 396 16.67 -27.56 12.72
N GLU A 397 17.70 -28.04 13.42
CA GLU A 397 17.52 -28.82 14.64
C GLU A 397 16.82 -28.02 15.76
N ALA A 398 17.20 -26.73 15.90
CA ALA A 398 16.56 -25.84 16.87
C ALA A 398 15.08 -25.62 16.53
N LYS A 399 14.75 -25.41 15.25
CA LYS A 399 13.36 -25.25 14.80
C LYS A 399 12.55 -26.53 15.00
N GLN A 400 13.10 -27.68 14.67
CA GLN A 400 12.46 -28.99 14.89
C GLN A 400 12.11 -29.22 16.36
N LYS A 401 13.10 -29.05 17.27
CA LYS A 401 12.89 -29.19 18.73
C LYS A 401 11.80 -28.23 19.23
N LEU A 402 11.85 -26.98 18.76
CA LEU A 402 10.86 -25.98 19.14
C LEU A 402 9.45 -26.38 18.67
N PHE A 403 9.28 -26.78 17.40
CA PHE A 403 7.97 -27.14 16.88
C PHE A 403 7.37 -28.38 17.54
N VAL A 404 8.17 -29.39 17.88
CA VAL A 404 7.71 -30.56 18.68
C VAL A 404 7.15 -30.09 20.02
N ALA A 405 7.86 -29.17 20.72
CA ALA A 405 7.39 -28.62 21.98
C ALA A 405 6.15 -27.74 21.84
N LEU A 406 6.05 -26.94 20.75
CA LEU A 406 4.90 -26.10 20.48
C LEU A 406 3.66 -26.92 20.10
N GLU A 407 3.83 -27.96 19.28
CA GLU A 407 2.73 -28.83 18.85
C GLU A 407 2.03 -29.47 20.05
N SER A 408 2.77 -29.91 21.05
CA SER A 408 2.22 -30.52 22.28
C SER A 408 1.40 -29.54 23.14
N LYS A 409 1.67 -28.23 23.04
CA LYS A 409 1.00 -27.18 23.81
C LYS A 409 -0.11 -26.47 23.05
N ALA A 410 0.02 -26.40 21.74
CA ALA A 410 -0.87 -25.61 20.87
C ALA A 410 -2.26 -26.22 20.78
N LYS A 411 -3.28 -25.35 20.63
CA LYS A 411 -4.63 -25.81 20.30
C LYS A 411 -4.61 -26.66 19.01
N PRO A 412 -5.48 -27.67 18.89
CA PRO A 412 -5.60 -28.45 17.65
C PRO A 412 -5.91 -27.59 16.42
N THR A 413 -6.61 -26.46 16.61
CA THR A 413 -7.00 -25.51 15.58
C THR A 413 -5.99 -24.41 15.32
N ALA A 414 -4.92 -24.31 16.13
CA ALA A 414 -3.91 -23.29 15.97
C ALA A 414 -3.09 -23.47 14.67
N LEU A 415 -2.88 -22.39 13.95
CA LEU A 415 -1.99 -22.35 12.81
C LEU A 415 -0.54 -22.35 13.30
N LEU A 416 0.23 -23.38 12.94
CA LEU A 416 1.67 -23.46 13.23
C LEU A 416 2.42 -22.89 12.03
N ALA A 417 3.16 -21.80 12.23
CA ALA A 417 3.84 -21.10 11.15
C ALA A 417 5.31 -20.84 11.44
N THR A 418 6.17 -21.02 10.43
CA THR A 418 7.59 -20.64 10.50
C THR A 418 7.85 -19.42 9.63
N ASN A 419 8.71 -18.51 10.11
CA ASN A 419 9.21 -17.38 9.34
C ASN A 419 10.60 -17.68 8.70
N THR A 420 10.94 -18.96 8.49
CA THR A 420 12.18 -19.33 7.80
C THR A 420 12.26 -18.65 6.43
N SER A 421 13.45 -18.29 5.99
CA SER A 421 13.71 -17.73 4.66
C SER A 421 14.32 -18.73 3.68
N SER A 422 14.75 -19.90 4.17
CA SER A 422 15.59 -20.81 3.39
C SER A 422 15.36 -22.30 3.64
N ILE A 423 15.00 -22.69 4.87
CA ILE A 423 14.85 -24.09 5.23
C ILE A 423 13.53 -24.66 4.67
N PRO A 424 13.57 -25.77 3.91
CA PRO A 424 12.34 -26.40 3.41
C PRO A 424 11.39 -26.78 4.54
N LEU A 425 10.10 -26.56 4.34
CA LEU A 425 9.09 -26.86 5.35
C LEU A 425 9.03 -28.37 5.66
N GLU A 426 9.34 -29.19 4.66
CA GLU A 426 9.42 -30.65 4.78
C GLU A 426 10.40 -31.09 5.86
N ASP A 427 11.56 -30.42 5.90
CA ASP A 427 12.61 -30.73 6.87
C ASP A 427 12.21 -30.28 8.28
N ILE A 428 11.63 -29.07 8.41
CA ILE A 428 11.18 -28.56 9.70
C ILE A 428 10.04 -29.42 10.26
N SER A 429 9.09 -29.86 9.42
CA SER A 429 7.91 -30.62 9.83
C SER A 429 8.17 -32.11 10.06
N ALA A 430 9.35 -32.62 9.65
CA ALA A 430 9.64 -34.06 9.70
C ALA A 430 9.40 -34.73 11.07
N PRO A 431 9.78 -34.14 12.22
CA PRO A 431 9.61 -34.74 13.55
C PRO A 431 8.23 -34.49 14.18
N LEU A 432 7.32 -33.73 13.55
CA LEU A 432 6.01 -33.42 14.11
C LEU A 432 5.10 -34.65 14.11
N ALA A 433 4.23 -34.75 15.09
CA ALA A 433 3.19 -35.78 15.14
C ALA A 433 2.19 -35.60 13.99
N ASP A 434 1.84 -34.35 13.66
CA ASP A 434 1.06 -34.00 12.47
C ASP A 434 1.83 -32.98 11.61
N PRO A 435 2.70 -33.43 10.70
CA PRO A 435 3.47 -32.56 9.83
C PRO A 435 2.62 -31.74 8.84
N THR A 436 1.34 -32.07 8.71
CA THR A 436 0.41 -31.37 7.80
C THR A 436 -0.04 -30.01 8.35
N ARG A 437 0.20 -29.75 9.64
CA ARG A 437 -0.18 -28.50 10.33
C ARG A 437 0.79 -27.35 10.10
N LEU A 438 2.01 -27.62 9.59
CA LEU A 438 3.01 -26.59 9.39
C LEU A 438 2.80 -25.84 8.08
N ILE A 439 2.84 -24.52 8.15
CA ILE A 439 2.84 -23.60 7.00
C ILE A 439 3.95 -22.57 7.17
N GLY A 440 4.42 -21.95 6.07
CA GLY A 440 5.32 -20.81 6.15
C GLY A 440 4.58 -19.48 6.13
N LEU A 441 4.98 -18.54 6.97
CA LEU A 441 4.60 -17.13 6.94
C LEU A 441 5.87 -16.30 6.82
N HIS A 442 6.35 -16.14 5.59
CA HIS A 442 7.61 -15.46 5.34
C HIS A 442 7.40 -13.95 5.21
N PHE A 443 7.77 -13.23 6.26
CA PHE A 443 7.74 -11.77 6.33
C PHE A 443 9.07 -11.17 5.85
N PHE A 444 9.01 -9.95 5.35
CA PHE A 444 10.18 -9.21 4.87
C PHE A 444 10.55 -8.05 5.79
N ASN A 445 11.85 -7.81 5.95
CA ASN A 445 12.38 -6.70 6.74
C ASN A 445 12.46 -5.40 5.91
N PRO A 446 11.98 -4.25 6.40
CA PRO A 446 11.31 -3.99 7.68
C PRO A 446 9.82 -4.39 7.64
N VAL A 447 9.35 -5.17 8.61
CA VAL A 447 7.96 -5.68 8.66
C VAL A 447 6.92 -4.55 8.52
N ALA A 448 7.17 -3.40 9.15
CA ALA A 448 6.25 -2.25 9.12
C ALA A 448 6.16 -1.54 7.76
N ARG A 449 7.03 -1.84 6.80
CA ARG A 449 7.06 -1.21 5.46
C ARG A 449 6.73 -2.18 4.34
N MET A 450 7.20 -3.43 4.45
CA MET A 450 6.98 -4.45 3.44
C MET A 450 5.53 -4.93 3.50
N MET A 451 4.85 -4.85 2.37
CA MET A 451 3.43 -5.20 2.28
C MET A 451 3.22 -6.70 2.09
N LEU A 452 4.14 -7.39 1.43
CA LEU A 452 4.02 -8.79 1.06
C LEU A 452 4.31 -9.73 2.23
N VAL A 453 3.58 -10.84 2.28
CA VAL A 453 3.90 -12.04 3.07
C VAL A 453 3.73 -13.25 2.16
N GLU A 454 4.79 -14.03 1.97
CA GLU A 454 4.69 -15.31 1.28
C GLU A 454 4.04 -16.34 2.21
N ILE A 455 2.97 -16.96 1.72
CA ILE A 455 2.30 -18.09 2.36
C ILE A 455 2.93 -19.34 1.77
N VAL A 456 3.93 -19.88 2.46
CA VAL A 456 4.72 -21.01 1.94
C VAL A 456 4.01 -22.31 2.22
N VAL A 457 3.71 -23.05 1.15
CA VAL A 457 2.96 -24.30 1.19
C VAL A 457 3.92 -25.46 0.93
N GLY A 458 4.17 -26.27 1.97
CA GLY A 458 4.95 -27.50 1.85
C GLY A 458 4.12 -28.63 1.21
N ARG A 459 4.81 -29.67 0.73
CA ARG A 459 4.17 -30.84 0.11
C ARG A 459 3.19 -31.56 1.04
N ARG A 460 3.39 -31.45 2.34
CA ARG A 460 2.54 -32.08 3.38
C ARG A 460 1.52 -31.10 3.96
N THR A 461 1.69 -29.80 3.76
CA THR A 461 0.79 -28.77 4.34
C THR A 461 -0.64 -28.98 3.86
N ARG A 462 -1.59 -29.05 4.79
CA ARG A 462 -3.03 -29.18 4.47
C ARG A 462 -3.52 -27.95 3.71
N GLY A 463 -4.29 -28.17 2.65
CA GLY A 463 -4.79 -27.10 1.78
C GLY A 463 -5.74 -26.10 2.49
N ASP A 464 -6.45 -26.53 3.52
CA ASP A 464 -7.35 -25.69 4.33
C ASP A 464 -6.63 -24.63 5.17
N LEU A 465 -5.31 -24.77 5.40
CA LEU A 465 -4.50 -23.77 6.11
C LEU A 465 -4.22 -22.54 5.26
N VAL A 466 -4.15 -22.67 3.94
CA VAL A 466 -3.79 -21.57 3.05
C VAL A 466 -4.78 -20.40 3.15
N PRO A 467 -6.11 -20.59 3.03
CA PRO A 467 -7.07 -19.49 3.20
C PRO A 467 -7.04 -18.90 4.62
N VAL A 468 -6.79 -19.69 5.67
CA VAL A 468 -6.66 -19.19 7.04
C VAL A 468 -5.42 -18.31 7.20
N ALA A 469 -4.28 -18.75 6.68
CA ALA A 469 -3.04 -17.98 6.68
C ALA A 469 -3.16 -16.68 5.86
N ALA A 470 -3.82 -16.75 4.71
CA ALA A 470 -4.10 -15.58 3.89
C ALA A 470 -5.05 -14.59 4.57
N ALA A 471 -6.11 -15.07 5.23
CA ALA A 471 -7.01 -14.25 6.02
C ALA A 471 -6.29 -13.57 7.21
N PHE A 472 -5.38 -14.30 7.87
CA PHE A 472 -4.51 -13.72 8.90
C PHE A 472 -3.62 -12.60 8.34
N ALA A 473 -2.91 -12.84 7.24
CA ALA A 473 -2.06 -11.83 6.60
C ALA A 473 -2.85 -10.56 6.24
N ARG A 474 -4.06 -10.71 5.67
CA ARG A 474 -4.96 -9.58 5.40
C ARG A 474 -5.38 -8.83 6.66
N LYS A 475 -5.70 -9.55 7.73
CA LYS A 475 -6.12 -8.95 9.01
C LYS A 475 -5.07 -8.03 9.58
N ILE A 476 -3.80 -8.35 9.35
CA ILE A 476 -2.67 -7.50 9.74
C ILE A 476 -2.22 -6.55 8.62
N ASP A 477 -3.08 -6.31 7.62
CA ASP A 477 -2.83 -5.38 6.49
C ASP A 477 -1.57 -5.76 5.69
N LYS A 478 -1.44 -7.05 5.36
CA LYS A 478 -0.42 -7.61 4.48
C LYS A 478 -1.07 -8.22 3.24
N LEU A 479 -0.30 -8.32 2.17
CA LEU A 479 -0.66 -8.96 0.92
C LEU A 479 -0.20 -10.42 0.95
N PRO A 480 -1.09 -11.40 1.06
CA PRO A 480 -0.71 -12.81 1.06
C PRO A 480 -0.38 -13.29 -0.36
N LEU A 481 0.75 -13.92 -0.54
CA LEU A 481 1.15 -14.56 -1.79
C LEU A 481 1.39 -16.07 -1.53
N PRO A 482 0.49 -16.97 -1.95
CA PRO A 482 0.74 -18.39 -1.87
C PRO A 482 1.89 -18.81 -2.78
N VAL A 483 2.89 -19.50 -2.21
CA VAL A 483 4.08 -20.02 -2.91
C VAL A 483 4.37 -21.44 -2.47
N LYS A 484 4.95 -22.28 -3.35
CA LYS A 484 5.42 -23.61 -2.96
C LYS A 484 6.71 -23.52 -2.15
N SER A 485 6.89 -24.47 -1.22
CA SER A 485 8.13 -24.66 -0.50
C SER A 485 9.26 -25.06 -1.48
N ALA A 486 10.20 -24.16 -1.66
CA ALA A 486 11.41 -24.31 -2.47
C ALA A 486 12.51 -23.42 -1.87
N PRO A 487 13.79 -23.70 -2.11
CA PRO A 487 14.86 -22.85 -1.61
C PRO A 487 14.69 -21.39 -2.04
N GLY A 488 14.67 -20.47 -1.04
CA GLY A 488 14.50 -19.03 -1.29
C GLY A 488 13.08 -18.59 -1.71
N PHE A 489 12.13 -19.51 -1.78
CA PHE A 489 10.74 -19.30 -2.20
C PHE A 489 10.64 -18.56 -3.53
N LEU A 490 9.88 -17.47 -3.66
CA LEU A 490 9.80 -16.67 -4.89
C LEU A 490 10.69 -15.42 -4.79
N VAL A 491 10.52 -14.63 -3.74
CA VAL A 491 11.13 -13.28 -3.66
C VAL A 491 12.64 -13.36 -3.56
N ASN A 492 13.17 -14.20 -2.66
CA ASN A 492 14.62 -14.34 -2.50
C ASN A 492 15.27 -14.99 -3.75
N ARG A 493 14.57 -15.91 -4.42
CA ARG A 493 15.03 -16.49 -5.69
C ARG A 493 15.22 -15.42 -6.75
N ILE A 494 14.23 -14.55 -6.94
CA ILE A 494 14.30 -13.48 -7.94
C ILE A 494 15.37 -12.44 -7.57
N LEU A 495 15.52 -12.15 -6.28
CA LEU A 495 16.42 -11.08 -5.80
C LEU A 495 17.90 -11.50 -5.79
N ALA A 496 18.20 -12.76 -5.46
CA ALA A 496 19.58 -13.21 -5.25
C ALA A 496 20.47 -13.06 -6.48
N PRO A 497 20.07 -13.50 -7.69
CA PRO A 497 20.90 -13.33 -8.89
C PRO A 497 21.25 -11.86 -9.19
N TYR A 498 20.31 -10.96 -8.98
CA TYR A 498 20.51 -9.51 -9.12
C TYR A 498 21.59 -8.98 -8.18
N LEU A 499 21.53 -9.35 -6.90
CA LEU A 499 22.51 -8.92 -5.91
C LEU A 499 23.89 -9.52 -6.22
N MET A 500 23.94 -10.80 -6.60
CA MET A 500 25.20 -11.47 -6.93
C MET A 500 25.85 -10.84 -8.18
N GLU A 501 25.07 -10.54 -9.24
CA GLU A 501 25.59 -9.88 -10.43
C GLU A 501 26.08 -8.47 -10.16
N ALA A 502 25.36 -7.70 -9.31
CA ALA A 502 25.80 -6.38 -8.90
C ALA A 502 27.17 -6.42 -8.18
N MET A 503 27.38 -7.41 -7.31
CA MET A 503 28.66 -7.57 -6.61
C MET A 503 29.78 -8.05 -7.56
N ARG A 504 29.47 -8.89 -8.58
CA ARG A 504 30.45 -9.24 -9.64
C ARG A 504 30.87 -8.02 -10.44
N CYS A 505 29.94 -7.10 -10.76
CA CYS A 505 30.30 -5.83 -11.39
C CYS A 505 31.31 -5.02 -10.52
N VAL A 506 31.18 -5.08 -9.20
CA VAL A 506 32.16 -4.42 -8.30
C VAL A 506 33.50 -5.16 -8.31
N ASP A 507 33.53 -6.50 -8.36
CA ASP A 507 34.76 -7.30 -8.50
C ASP A 507 35.51 -6.99 -9.81
N GLU A 508 34.78 -6.62 -10.87
CA GLU A 508 35.32 -6.18 -12.16
C GLU A 508 35.83 -4.71 -12.16
N GLY A 509 35.71 -4.03 -11.03
CA GLY A 509 36.23 -2.65 -10.85
C GLY A 509 35.20 -1.55 -11.11
N ILE A 510 33.92 -1.86 -11.34
CA ILE A 510 32.86 -0.85 -11.44
C ILE A 510 32.57 -0.31 -10.03
N ALA A 511 32.57 1.02 -9.87
CA ALA A 511 32.30 1.64 -8.58
C ALA A 511 30.88 1.27 -8.05
N PRO A 512 30.73 0.93 -6.77
CA PRO A 512 29.43 0.59 -6.16
C PRO A 512 28.32 1.61 -6.46
N GLU A 513 28.66 2.90 -6.42
CA GLU A 513 27.72 4.00 -6.70
C GLU A 513 27.23 3.98 -8.16
N THR A 514 28.09 3.59 -9.10
CA THR A 514 27.73 3.48 -10.52
C THR A 514 26.81 2.29 -10.78
N VAL A 515 27.05 1.15 -10.10
CA VAL A 515 26.17 -0.02 -10.14
C VAL A 515 24.80 0.33 -9.56
N ASP A 516 24.77 0.98 -8.40
CA ASP A 516 23.52 1.42 -7.77
C ASP A 516 22.74 2.39 -8.68
N GLU A 517 23.42 3.40 -9.27
CA GLU A 517 22.77 4.38 -10.14
C GLU A 517 22.18 3.76 -11.42
N ALA A 518 22.85 2.75 -12.00
CA ALA A 518 22.31 2.03 -13.15
C ALA A 518 20.98 1.33 -12.84
N ALA A 519 20.87 0.72 -11.67
CA ALA A 519 19.62 0.09 -11.20
C ALA A 519 18.54 1.11 -10.86
N LEU A 520 18.90 2.23 -10.20
CA LEU A 520 17.99 3.34 -9.94
C LEU A 520 17.49 3.99 -11.24
N ALA A 521 18.36 4.07 -12.26
CA ALA A 521 17.99 4.56 -13.58
C ALA A 521 16.97 3.65 -14.30
N PHE A 522 17.04 2.33 -14.10
CA PHE A 522 16.01 1.40 -14.55
C PHE A 522 14.68 1.60 -13.80
N GLY A 523 14.71 2.07 -12.56
CA GLY A 523 13.52 2.29 -11.73
C GLY A 523 13.44 1.43 -10.47
N MET A 524 14.52 0.73 -10.10
CA MET A 524 14.59 0.06 -8.81
C MET A 524 14.57 1.10 -7.68
N PRO A 525 13.90 0.81 -6.53
CA PRO A 525 13.74 1.81 -5.45
C PRO A 525 15.03 2.06 -4.66
N VAL A 526 15.95 1.10 -4.69
CA VAL A 526 17.24 1.14 -3.98
C VAL A 526 18.28 0.46 -4.86
N GLY A 527 19.49 0.95 -4.87
CA GLY A 527 20.59 0.29 -5.58
C GLY A 527 20.92 -1.08 -4.96
N PRO A 528 21.39 -2.05 -5.76
CA PRO A 528 21.63 -3.42 -5.31
C PRO A 528 22.74 -3.53 -4.26
N ILE A 529 23.76 -2.68 -4.34
CA ILE A 529 24.87 -2.71 -3.38
C ILE A 529 24.45 -2.11 -2.04
N GLU A 530 23.70 -1.00 -2.05
CA GLU A 530 23.10 -0.44 -0.83
C GLU A 530 22.10 -1.41 -0.20
N LEU A 531 21.33 -2.12 -1.04
CA LEU A 531 20.39 -3.14 -0.57
C LEU A 531 21.11 -4.31 0.10
N ALA A 532 22.19 -4.81 -0.50
CA ALA A 532 23.00 -5.89 0.06
C ALA A 532 23.57 -5.53 1.45
N ASP A 533 24.14 -4.33 1.59
CA ASP A 533 24.60 -3.81 2.89
C ASP A 533 23.46 -3.69 3.92
N SER A 534 22.26 -3.33 3.46
CA SER A 534 21.08 -3.19 4.33
C SER A 534 20.50 -4.53 4.79
N VAL A 535 20.52 -5.54 3.93
CA VAL A 535 20.12 -6.93 4.23
C VAL A 535 21.14 -7.59 5.17
N GLY A 536 22.40 -7.36 4.92
CA GLY A 536 23.55 -7.95 5.58
C GLY A 536 24.30 -8.92 4.67
N LEU A 537 25.60 -8.68 4.54
CA LEU A 537 26.44 -9.40 3.57
C LEU A 537 26.57 -10.90 3.90
N ASP A 538 26.53 -11.27 5.18
CA ASP A 538 26.48 -12.67 5.64
C ASP A 538 25.20 -13.39 5.16
N ILE A 539 24.06 -12.71 5.19
CA ILE A 539 22.77 -13.22 4.67
C ILE A 539 22.85 -13.35 3.14
N CYS A 540 23.39 -12.34 2.45
CA CYS A 540 23.60 -12.40 1.01
C CYS A 540 24.47 -13.58 0.59
N LEU A 541 25.56 -13.84 1.33
CA LEU A 541 26.45 -14.99 1.06
C LEU A 541 25.73 -16.33 1.29
N ALA A 542 24.97 -16.45 2.38
CA ALA A 542 24.23 -17.67 2.68
C ALA A 542 23.18 -18.00 1.60
N VAL A 543 22.40 -17.00 1.20
CA VAL A 543 21.39 -17.14 0.13
C VAL A 543 22.06 -17.39 -1.23
N GLY A 544 23.16 -16.68 -1.53
CA GLY A 544 23.94 -16.89 -2.76
C GLY A 544 24.52 -18.30 -2.87
N LYS A 545 25.02 -18.88 -1.80
CA LYS A 545 25.50 -20.28 -1.76
C LYS A 545 24.36 -21.28 -1.95
N MET A 546 23.23 -21.04 -1.32
CA MET A 546 22.05 -21.92 -1.41
C MET A 546 21.46 -21.94 -2.83
N LEU A 547 21.36 -20.79 -3.49
CA LEU A 547 20.72 -20.64 -4.81
C LEU A 547 21.69 -20.67 -5.98
N GLY A 548 22.98 -20.49 -5.74
CA GLY A 548 24.00 -20.29 -6.77
C GLY A 548 24.46 -21.55 -7.53
N GLY A 549 23.88 -22.73 -7.24
CA GLY A 549 24.20 -23.96 -7.97
C GLY A 549 25.70 -24.36 -7.96
N GLY A 550 26.46 -23.97 -6.94
CA GLY A 550 27.90 -24.21 -6.85
C GLY A 550 28.79 -23.09 -7.44
N ALA A 551 28.21 -22.01 -7.93
CA ALA A 551 28.98 -20.86 -8.40
C ALA A 551 29.77 -20.20 -7.26
N GLU A 552 31.02 -19.79 -7.54
CA GLU A 552 31.83 -19.08 -6.55
C GLU A 552 31.19 -17.72 -6.18
N PRO A 553 31.14 -17.39 -4.89
CA PRO A 553 30.66 -16.09 -4.43
C PRO A 553 31.58 -14.96 -4.92
N PRO A 554 31.05 -13.73 -5.08
CA PRO A 554 31.87 -12.56 -5.38
C PRO A 554 33.02 -12.37 -4.38
N LYS A 555 34.23 -12.08 -4.89
CA LYS A 555 35.43 -11.97 -4.07
C LYS A 555 35.30 -10.88 -3.01
N LYS A 556 34.82 -9.71 -3.42
CA LYS A 556 34.64 -8.56 -2.51
C LYS A 556 33.68 -8.86 -1.37
N LEU A 557 32.63 -9.63 -1.65
CA LEU A 557 31.68 -10.08 -0.63
C LEU A 557 32.37 -10.92 0.45
N THR A 558 33.18 -11.90 0.03
CA THR A 558 33.91 -12.78 0.96
C THR A 558 35.00 -12.05 1.76
N GLU A 559 35.73 -11.12 1.12
CA GLU A 559 36.70 -10.24 1.77
C GLU A 559 36.08 -9.38 2.87
N LEU A 560 34.95 -8.72 2.57
CA LEU A 560 34.24 -7.87 3.54
C LEU A 560 33.75 -8.67 4.74
N ILE A 561 33.19 -9.86 4.51
CA ILE A 561 32.72 -10.73 5.58
C ILE A 561 33.89 -11.20 6.45
N ALA A 562 35.02 -11.60 5.85
CA ALA A 562 36.22 -12.00 6.58
C ALA A 562 36.79 -10.84 7.44
N ALA A 563 36.62 -9.60 6.99
CA ALA A 563 37.00 -8.38 7.73
C ALA A 563 35.95 -7.95 8.79
N GLY A 564 34.86 -8.71 8.99
CA GLY A 564 33.78 -8.35 9.92
C GLY A 564 32.90 -7.18 9.45
N ALA A 565 33.05 -6.74 8.20
CA ALA A 565 32.27 -5.68 7.57
C ALA A 565 30.99 -6.29 6.96
N LEU A 566 29.92 -6.38 7.77
CA LEU A 566 28.68 -7.07 7.39
C LEU A 566 27.58 -6.11 6.90
N GLY A 567 27.96 -4.91 6.47
CA GLY A 567 27.04 -3.89 5.99
C GLY A 567 26.56 -2.95 7.11
N ARG A 568 25.34 -2.45 6.94
CA ARG A 568 24.72 -1.44 7.83
C ARG A 568 24.73 -1.83 9.31
N LYS A 569 24.58 -3.12 9.65
CA LYS A 569 24.52 -3.59 11.03
C LYS A 569 25.86 -3.48 11.79
N THR A 570 26.97 -3.47 11.07
CA THR A 570 28.32 -3.29 11.64
C THR A 570 28.90 -1.89 11.35
N GLY A 571 28.13 -1.02 10.70
CA GLY A 571 28.58 0.33 10.31
C GLY A 571 29.47 0.36 9.07
N ARG A 572 29.82 -0.78 8.48
CA ARG A 572 30.67 -0.91 7.30
C ARG A 572 30.29 -2.13 6.47
N GLY A 573 30.31 -1.96 5.14
CA GLY A 573 30.13 -2.99 4.13
C GLY A 573 30.81 -2.56 2.85
N PHE A 574 30.11 -2.59 1.72
CA PHE A 574 30.53 -1.93 0.49
C PHE A 574 30.59 -0.42 0.68
N TYR A 575 29.72 0.12 1.54
CA TYR A 575 29.70 1.50 1.98
C TYR A 575 30.05 1.63 3.46
N ASP A 576 30.55 2.81 3.86
CA ASP A 576 30.56 3.20 5.26
C ASP A 576 29.18 3.76 5.65
N TRP A 577 28.70 3.40 6.85
CA TRP A 577 27.37 3.76 7.32
C TRP A 577 27.43 4.66 8.55
N THR A 578 26.87 5.86 8.44
CA THR A 578 26.79 6.82 9.55
C THR A 578 25.34 7.26 9.76
N GLY A 579 24.84 7.13 10.99
CA GLY A 579 23.43 7.49 11.28
C GLY A 579 22.40 6.72 10.45
N GLY A 580 22.75 5.50 10.00
CA GLY A 580 21.87 4.65 9.18
C GLY A 580 21.81 5.02 7.69
N LYS A 581 22.70 5.90 7.22
CA LYS A 581 22.85 6.30 5.82
C LYS A 581 24.19 5.85 5.27
N ALA A 582 24.19 5.35 4.04
CA ALA A 582 25.39 5.01 3.30
C ALA A 582 26.12 6.29 2.85
N ALA A 583 27.43 6.35 3.07
CA ALA A 583 28.29 7.40 2.57
C ALA A 583 28.66 7.09 1.11
N LYS A 584 27.96 7.73 0.16
CA LYS A 584 28.13 7.51 -1.27
C LYS A 584 28.93 8.66 -1.92
N ARG A 585 29.82 8.31 -2.85
CA ARG A 585 30.45 9.25 -3.76
C ARG A 585 29.52 9.54 -4.96
N PRO A 586 29.74 10.60 -5.72
CA PRO A 586 29.05 10.79 -6.99
C PRO A 586 29.28 9.57 -7.91
N PRO A 587 28.23 9.05 -8.57
CA PRO A 587 28.39 7.93 -9.49
C PRO A 587 29.20 8.34 -10.71
N GLY A 588 30.00 7.42 -11.24
CA GLY A 588 30.62 7.55 -12.56
C GLY A 588 29.61 7.35 -13.69
N ALA A 589 30.04 7.58 -14.93
CA ALA A 589 29.23 7.25 -16.10
C ALA A 589 29.03 5.72 -16.18
N ALA A 590 27.78 5.28 -16.22
CA ALA A 590 27.47 3.87 -16.41
C ALA A 590 27.75 3.46 -17.87
N ALA A 591 28.37 2.30 -18.05
CA ALA A 591 28.52 1.71 -19.39
C ALA A 591 27.13 1.39 -19.99
N ALA A 592 27.00 1.52 -21.30
CA ALA A 592 25.80 1.11 -22.00
C ALA A 592 25.50 -0.38 -21.70
N GLY A 593 24.23 -0.70 -21.38
CA GLY A 593 23.81 -2.05 -21.05
C GLY A 593 24.00 -2.48 -19.58
N LEU A 594 24.65 -1.70 -18.71
CA LEU A 594 24.85 -2.08 -17.31
C LEU A 594 23.51 -2.33 -16.58
N ALA A 595 22.52 -1.48 -16.79
CA ALA A 595 21.19 -1.70 -16.20
C ALA A 595 20.54 -3.02 -16.66
N ALA A 596 20.62 -3.33 -17.97
CA ALA A 596 20.13 -4.61 -18.50
C ALA A 596 20.87 -5.79 -17.87
N ARG A 597 22.22 -5.73 -17.81
CA ARG A 597 23.06 -6.75 -17.18
C ARG A 597 22.64 -7.05 -15.74
N LEU A 598 22.24 -6.04 -14.99
CA LEU A 598 21.76 -6.21 -13.61
C LEU A 598 20.37 -6.84 -13.56
N ILE A 599 19.47 -6.44 -14.45
CA ILE A 599 18.05 -6.83 -14.40
C ILE A 599 17.79 -8.18 -15.07
N ASP A 600 18.50 -8.53 -16.13
CA ASP A 600 18.29 -9.77 -16.88
C ASP A 600 18.33 -11.04 -16.01
N PRO A 601 19.22 -11.18 -14.99
CA PRO A 601 19.17 -12.32 -14.07
C PRO A 601 17.86 -12.42 -13.28
N MET A 602 17.24 -11.29 -12.89
CA MET A 602 15.92 -11.30 -12.26
C MET A 602 14.84 -11.79 -13.21
N LEU A 603 14.89 -11.36 -14.48
CA LEU A 603 13.94 -11.76 -15.51
C LEU A 603 14.04 -13.25 -15.82
N ALA A 604 15.27 -13.78 -15.90
CA ALA A 604 15.52 -15.19 -16.11
C ALA A 604 14.98 -16.05 -14.96
N GLU A 605 15.26 -15.65 -13.73
CA GLU A 605 14.79 -16.37 -12.54
C GLU A 605 13.27 -16.27 -12.33
N ALA A 606 12.65 -15.15 -12.69
CA ALA A 606 11.19 -15.02 -12.70
C ALA A 606 10.53 -16.02 -13.67
N ARG A 607 11.12 -16.23 -14.85
CA ARG A 607 10.67 -17.26 -15.82
C ARG A 607 10.86 -18.67 -15.27
N ALA A 608 12.01 -18.95 -14.66
CA ALA A 608 12.32 -20.26 -14.07
C ALA A 608 11.35 -20.59 -12.92
N ALA A 609 11.11 -19.65 -12.02
CA ALA A 609 10.16 -19.82 -10.91
C ALA A 609 8.73 -20.11 -11.40
N LEU A 610 8.29 -19.47 -12.49
CA LEU A 610 7.00 -19.79 -13.13
C LEU A 610 7.01 -21.19 -13.73
N ALA A 611 8.04 -21.55 -14.48
CA ALA A 611 8.14 -22.86 -15.13
C ALA A 611 8.16 -24.02 -14.13
N GLU A 612 8.79 -23.83 -12.98
CA GLU A 612 8.80 -24.79 -11.87
C GLU A 612 7.47 -24.76 -11.06
N GLY A 613 6.60 -23.84 -11.36
CA GLY A 613 5.29 -23.71 -10.69
C GLY A 613 5.40 -23.34 -9.21
N ILE A 614 6.38 -22.49 -8.85
CA ILE A 614 6.51 -21.94 -7.49
C ILE A 614 5.27 -21.14 -7.10
N VAL A 615 4.67 -20.46 -8.06
CA VAL A 615 3.36 -19.81 -7.98
C VAL A 615 2.46 -20.29 -9.12
N ALA A 616 1.17 -20.02 -9.04
CA ALA A 616 0.19 -20.56 -9.97
C ALA A 616 0.28 -19.98 -11.39
N ASP A 617 0.72 -18.73 -11.54
CA ASP A 617 0.76 -18.03 -12.84
C ASP A 617 1.69 -16.81 -12.85
N ALA A 618 1.85 -16.21 -14.04
CA ALA A 618 2.73 -15.07 -14.29
C ALA A 618 2.35 -13.81 -13.48
N ASP A 619 1.07 -13.57 -13.27
CA ASP A 619 0.59 -12.41 -12.49
C ASP A 619 1.07 -12.48 -11.04
N LEU A 620 1.12 -13.67 -10.44
CA LEU A 620 1.62 -13.87 -9.09
C LEU A 620 3.14 -13.74 -9.01
N VAL A 621 3.90 -14.11 -10.07
CA VAL A 621 5.33 -13.81 -10.17
C VAL A 621 5.55 -12.29 -10.18
N ASP A 622 4.83 -11.58 -11.06
CA ASP A 622 4.92 -10.12 -11.18
C ASP A 622 4.56 -9.42 -9.85
N ALA A 623 3.48 -9.86 -9.20
CA ALA A 623 3.08 -9.35 -7.90
C ALA A 623 4.15 -9.59 -6.82
N GLY A 624 4.71 -10.80 -6.75
CA GLY A 624 5.78 -11.15 -5.82
C GLY A 624 7.04 -10.30 -6.02
N ALA A 625 7.46 -10.11 -7.26
CA ALA A 625 8.60 -9.28 -7.61
C ALA A 625 8.36 -7.81 -7.25
N ILE A 626 7.20 -7.23 -7.60
CA ILE A 626 6.89 -5.82 -7.33
C ILE A 626 6.79 -5.58 -5.82
N PHE A 627 5.96 -6.35 -5.11
CA PHE A 627 5.66 -6.09 -3.70
C PHE A 627 6.72 -6.66 -2.73
N GLY A 628 7.54 -7.62 -3.18
CA GLY A 628 8.60 -8.25 -2.39
C GLY A 628 9.98 -7.65 -2.61
N THR A 629 10.37 -7.37 -3.87
CA THR A 629 11.70 -6.81 -4.18
C THR A 629 11.68 -5.32 -4.49
N GLY A 630 10.51 -4.75 -4.78
CA GLY A 630 10.38 -3.40 -5.30
C GLY A 630 10.71 -3.29 -6.80
N PHE A 631 10.60 -4.38 -7.57
CA PHE A 631 10.76 -4.32 -9.01
C PHE A 631 9.89 -3.21 -9.60
N ALA A 632 10.45 -2.42 -10.52
CA ALA A 632 9.91 -1.17 -11.03
C ALA A 632 8.40 -1.26 -11.40
N PRO A 633 7.47 -0.71 -10.61
CA PRO A 633 6.03 -0.91 -10.81
C PRO A 633 5.50 -0.37 -12.15
N PHE A 634 6.10 0.69 -12.68
CA PHE A 634 5.69 1.28 -13.96
C PHE A 634 5.93 0.34 -15.16
N THR A 635 6.70 -0.76 -14.99
CA THR A 635 6.90 -1.79 -16.00
C THR A 635 5.80 -2.85 -16.02
N GLY A 636 4.97 -2.93 -14.96
CA GLY A 636 3.92 -3.94 -14.79
C GLY A 636 4.38 -5.27 -14.21
N GLY A 637 5.68 -5.44 -13.94
CA GLY A 637 6.31 -6.65 -13.40
C GLY A 637 7.31 -7.30 -14.37
N PRO A 638 8.17 -8.20 -13.88
CA PRO A 638 9.26 -8.77 -14.69
C PRO A 638 8.76 -9.55 -15.91
N LEU A 639 7.75 -10.41 -15.77
CA LEU A 639 7.22 -11.20 -16.89
C LEU A 639 6.42 -10.36 -17.86
N HIS A 640 5.62 -9.42 -17.34
CA HIS A 640 4.90 -8.45 -18.18
C HIS A 640 5.87 -7.57 -18.98
N TYR A 641 6.95 -7.11 -18.35
CA TYR A 641 8.00 -6.31 -18.99
C TYR A 641 8.67 -7.05 -20.15
N VAL A 642 8.96 -8.34 -19.96
CA VAL A 642 9.54 -9.18 -21.01
C VAL A 642 8.56 -9.36 -22.17
N ALA A 643 7.30 -9.74 -21.87
CA ALA A 643 6.26 -9.94 -22.89
C ALA A 643 6.02 -8.68 -23.74
N ALA A 644 6.03 -7.49 -23.12
CA ALA A 644 5.86 -6.22 -23.82
C ALA A 644 7.01 -5.85 -24.77
N ARG A 645 8.17 -6.50 -24.67
CA ARG A 645 9.35 -6.31 -25.52
C ARG A 645 9.51 -7.37 -26.62
N GLY A 646 8.53 -8.27 -26.76
CA GLY A 646 8.53 -9.30 -27.82
C GLY A 646 9.42 -10.50 -27.52
N GLY A 647 9.63 -10.78 -26.20
CA GLY A 647 10.49 -11.78 -25.75
C GLY A 647 10.45 -12.89 -25.08
#